data_72bb4e3fac6ef0bcb72123602da01d72
#
_entry.id   72bb4e3fac6ef0bcb72123602da01d72
#
_cell.length_a   1.000
_cell.length_b   1.000
_cell.length_c   1.000
_cell.angle_alpha   90.00
_cell.angle_beta   90.00
_cell.angle_gamma   90.00
#
_symmetry.space_group_name_H-M   'P 1'
#
loop_
_entity.id
_entity.type
_entity.pdbx_description
1 polymer ?
#
loop_
_entity_poly.entity_id
_entity_poly.type
_entity_poly.pdbx_seq_one_letter_code
_entity_poly.pdbx_strand_id
1 'polypeptide(L)'
;MKHFIAFFFLLSSFFGFAQVLKPVKWTNKTEKISATEFILIFEGKIDTDWHVYSQFTPEDGPLPLELNFKNQKGNYELIGKTSESKTERKFNDVFGVDEVYFSKSLTLKQKIKMLNPSISKIDVNVSYQICKEACINDNKNFVFKIPAEKIAETTLVSPTSQPEIKAPVAVQEISKKAEIKKVSVAASLPKKTESLWGIFLATIIAGLLATITPCVFPMIPMTVSFFLKQAGTKAKGKFNAFFYGFCIIVIYVLISVPFHIFQSLSPDIFAEISTNVYLNIFFFIVFIVFAISFFGAFEITMPTSLANKADNASNSGGLLGIFFMALTLIIVSFSCTGPALGFVLGSVLSTDGGATILSIAMLGFGMGLALPFIAFALFPNLMKNLPKSGGWLNTVKVIFGFIELALAFKFLSNADLVLQTHLLEREVFLAIWIAIFAVMSLYLFGKIGLPHDSPLAFISVGRMLLGVVTLAFTIYLIPGLWGAPLKLISAFPPPQNYSESPQGFGGNSTVAATTTLPAGAVFGPLNIVSFEDYNEGIAYAKEVNKPVLVDFTGRACQNCRLMESNVWSDEQVLKILKNDIVLISLFCDEQIKLPIDHQYTSTETNSDITTVGQKWSEFQRQKFQTNARPYYVLMDANEKVLNAPVGYTPNIGEYLKWLKEGIAKYKLSK
;
A
#
# COMPACT_ATOMS: atom_id res chain seq x y z
N MET A 1 14.04 29.88 19.60
CA MET A 1 13.82 28.86 20.64
C MET A 1 12.39 28.88 21.19
N LYS A 2 11.84 30.01 21.66
CA LYS A 2 10.46 30.07 22.17
C LYS A 2 9.39 29.66 21.15
N HIS A 3 9.54 30.03 19.88
CA HIS A 3 8.59 29.66 18.82
C HIS A 3 8.71 28.19 18.37
N PHE A 4 9.87 27.56 18.51
CA PHE A 4 10.07 26.13 18.21
C PHE A 4 9.49 25.23 19.30
N ILE A 5 9.60 25.67 20.57
CA ILE A 5 8.95 24.98 21.70
C ILE A 5 7.43 25.12 21.61
N ALA A 6 6.92 26.28 21.19
CA ALA A 6 5.49 26.48 20.93
C ALA A 6 4.99 25.62 19.76
N PHE A 7 5.78 25.47 18.69
CA PHE A 7 5.45 24.61 17.56
C PHE A 7 5.50 23.12 17.94
N PHE A 8 6.46 22.71 18.76
CA PHE A 8 6.52 21.34 19.27
C PHE A 8 5.42 21.02 20.28
N PHE A 9 5.01 22.00 21.11
CA PHE A 9 3.81 21.89 21.95
C PHE A 9 2.52 21.91 21.13
N LEU A 10 2.47 22.61 20.03
CA LEU A 10 1.35 22.57 19.08
C LEU A 10 1.29 21.22 18.36
N LEU A 11 2.42 20.64 17.96
CA LEU A 11 2.49 19.28 17.39
C LEU A 11 2.17 18.20 18.43
N SER A 12 2.60 18.36 19.69
CA SER A 12 2.30 17.38 20.74
C SER A 12 0.84 17.45 21.21
N SER A 13 0.16 18.57 21.01
CA SER A 13 -1.30 18.67 21.25
C SER A 13 -2.12 17.97 20.14
N PHE A 14 -1.53 17.64 18.98
CA PHE A 14 -2.14 16.77 17.97
C PHE A 14 -2.01 15.27 18.29
N PHE A 15 -1.17 14.87 19.25
CA PHE A 15 -1.19 13.53 19.84
C PHE A 15 -2.15 13.42 21.05
N GLY A 16 -3.09 14.32 21.18
CA GLY A 16 -4.28 14.07 21.96
C GLY A 16 -4.94 12.81 21.39
N PHE A 17 -4.98 11.74 22.21
CA PHE A 17 -5.74 10.54 21.90
C PHE A 17 -7.07 10.98 21.31
N ALA A 18 -7.27 10.71 20.02
CA ALA A 18 -8.58 10.78 19.41
C ALA A 18 -9.44 9.78 20.18
N GLN A 19 -10.13 10.21 21.19
CA GLN A 19 -11.16 9.41 21.82
C GLN A 19 -12.17 9.16 20.70
N VAL A 20 -12.25 7.91 20.27
CA VAL A 20 -13.29 7.48 19.33
C VAL A 20 -14.61 7.79 20.01
N LEU A 21 -15.23 8.90 19.62
CA LEU A 21 -16.54 9.32 20.09
C LEU A 21 -17.52 8.19 19.75
N LYS A 22 -18.10 7.57 20.77
CA LYS A 22 -19.16 6.57 20.66
C LYS A 22 -20.45 7.11 21.28
N PRO A 23 -21.14 8.01 20.58
CA PRO A 23 -22.29 8.70 21.12
C PRO A 23 -23.56 7.84 21.22
N VAL A 24 -23.51 6.56 20.81
CA VAL A 24 -24.61 5.60 20.99
C VAL A 24 -24.14 4.43 21.84
N LYS A 25 -24.88 4.19 22.93
CA LYS A 25 -24.68 3.01 23.79
C LYS A 25 -25.73 1.96 23.44
N TRP A 26 -25.27 0.88 22.82
CA TRP A 26 -26.12 -0.17 22.31
C TRP A 26 -26.25 -1.35 23.28
N THR A 27 -27.47 -1.90 23.36
CA THR A 27 -27.79 -3.17 24.02
C THR A 27 -28.68 -4.01 23.11
N ASN A 28 -28.70 -5.32 23.29
CA ASN A 28 -29.54 -6.23 22.52
C ASN A 28 -30.21 -7.29 23.40
N LYS A 29 -31.41 -7.72 23.00
CA LYS A 29 -32.20 -8.72 23.68
C LYS A 29 -32.88 -9.63 22.66
N THR A 30 -33.17 -10.89 23.06
CA THR A 30 -33.97 -11.81 22.27
C THR A 30 -35.23 -12.14 23.06
N GLU A 31 -36.39 -11.98 22.45
CA GLU A 31 -37.70 -12.37 23.01
C GLU A 31 -38.22 -13.60 22.23
N LYS A 32 -38.64 -14.63 22.92
CA LYS A 32 -39.24 -15.84 22.35
C LYS A 32 -40.75 -15.63 22.19
N ILE A 33 -41.28 -15.83 20.98
CA ILE A 33 -42.73 -15.79 20.71
C ILE A 33 -43.30 -17.20 20.66
N SER A 34 -42.63 -18.13 19.97
CA SER A 34 -43.03 -19.52 19.85
C SER A 34 -41.82 -20.45 19.84
N ALA A 35 -42.02 -21.73 19.61
CA ALA A 35 -40.93 -22.70 19.49
C ALA A 35 -39.92 -22.35 18.39
N THR A 36 -40.38 -21.70 17.30
CA THR A 36 -39.55 -21.37 16.12
C THR A 36 -39.45 -19.88 15.83
N GLU A 37 -40.22 -19.03 16.53
CA GLU A 37 -40.26 -17.59 16.26
C GLU A 37 -39.67 -16.77 17.40
N PHE A 38 -38.83 -15.81 17.06
CA PHE A 38 -38.15 -14.90 17.99
C PHE A 38 -38.22 -13.46 17.51
N ILE A 39 -38.14 -12.51 18.44
CA ILE A 39 -37.92 -11.10 18.13
C ILE A 39 -36.51 -10.76 18.58
N LEU A 40 -35.72 -10.20 17.65
CA LEU A 40 -34.44 -9.60 17.93
C LEU A 40 -34.65 -8.12 18.20
N ILE A 41 -34.25 -7.65 19.38
CA ILE A 41 -34.45 -6.27 19.84
C ILE A 41 -33.09 -5.61 19.97
N PHE A 42 -32.91 -4.47 19.31
CA PHE A 42 -31.76 -3.60 19.38
C PHE A 42 -32.18 -2.32 20.09
N GLU A 43 -31.52 -1.98 21.18
CA GLU A 43 -31.78 -0.76 21.94
C GLU A 43 -30.53 0.12 21.92
N GLY A 44 -30.65 1.35 21.42
CA GLY A 44 -29.60 2.36 21.41
C GLY A 44 -29.99 3.55 22.28
N LYS A 45 -29.12 3.95 23.21
CA LYS A 45 -29.25 5.21 23.95
C LYS A 45 -28.29 6.22 23.33
N ILE A 46 -28.84 7.34 22.86
CA ILE A 46 -28.12 8.39 22.15
C ILE A 46 -27.74 9.47 23.16
N ASP A 47 -26.49 9.95 23.09
CA ASP A 47 -26.00 11.04 23.93
C ASP A 47 -26.67 12.38 23.54
N THR A 48 -26.73 13.35 24.48
CA THR A 48 -27.41 14.64 24.29
C THR A 48 -26.89 15.35 23.05
N ASP A 49 -27.83 15.97 22.31
CA ASP A 49 -27.59 16.71 21.06
C ASP A 49 -27.12 15.88 19.85
N TRP A 50 -27.01 14.55 19.99
CA TRP A 50 -26.76 13.66 18.87
C TRP A 50 -28.06 13.06 18.35
N HIS A 51 -28.11 12.74 17.06
CA HIS A 51 -29.25 12.05 16.44
C HIS A 51 -28.78 10.99 15.45
N VAL A 52 -29.50 9.89 15.36
CA VAL A 52 -29.24 8.75 14.46
C VAL A 52 -30.34 8.71 13.43
N TYR A 53 -29.99 8.59 12.14
CA TYR A 53 -30.98 8.51 11.06
C TYR A 53 -31.70 7.17 11.04
N SER A 54 -32.98 7.22 10.65
CA SER A 54 -33.87 6.06 10.52
C SER A 54 -33.59 5.31 9.20
N GLN A 55 -33.99 4.02 9.14
CA GLN A 55 -34.01 3.25 7.89
C GLN A 55 -34.98 3.84 6.84
N PHE A 56 -35.88 4.74 7.24
CA PHE A 56 -36.86 5.41 6.37
C PHE A 56 -36.45 6.82 5.95
N THR A 57 -35.23 7.22 6.19
CA THR A 57 -34.66 8.47 5.64
C THR A 57 -34.56 8.34 4.12
N PRO A 58 -34.96 9.38 3.34
CA PRO A 58 -34.87 9.37 1.88
C PRO A 58 -33.44 9.14 1.36
N GLU A 59 -33.29 8.44 0.22
CA GLU A 59 -31.99 8.13 -0.40
C GLU A 59 -31.21 9.38 -0.84
N ASP A 60 -31.90 10.48 -1.15
CA ASP A 60 -31.29 11.79 -1.49
C ASP A 60 -30.84 12.60 -0.26
N GLY A 61 -30.96 12.05 0.95
CA GLY A 61 -30.60 12.65 2.22
C GLY A 61 -29.39 12.02 2.90
N PRO A 62 -29.28 12.16 4.23
CA PRO A 62 -28.28 11.46 5.02
C PRO A 62 -28.42 9.94 4.94
N LEU A 63 -27.32 9.21 5.20
CA LEU A 63 -27.29 7.75 5.07
C LEU A 63 -28.29 7.09 6.04
N PRO A 64 -29.24 6.28 5.53
CA PRO A 64 -30.20 5.58 6.36
C PRO A 64 -29.55 4.49 7.22
N LEU A 65 -30.23 4.10 8.29
CA LEU A 65 -29.83 2.96 9.13
C LEU A 65 -30.11 1.65 8.38
N GLU A 66 -29.11 0.77 8.34
CA GLU A 66 -29.21 -0.53 7.69
C GLU A 66 -28.92 -1.67 8.68
N LEU A 67 -29.69 -2.76 8.55
CA LEU A 67 -29.52 -3.98 9.32
C LEU A 67 -29.12 -5.13 8.40
N ASN A 68 -27.91 -5.62 8.56
CA ASN A 68 -27.36 -6.73 7.80
C ASN A 68 -27.35 -8.00 8.63
N PHE A 69 -28.22 -8.96 8.30
CA PHE A 69 -28.38 -10.24 8.98
C PHE A 69 -27.45 -11.29 8.35
N LYS A 70 -26.49 -11.81 9.14
CA LYS A 70 -25.50 -12.78 8.66
C LYS A 70 -26.05 -14.20 8.68
N ASN A 71 -25.59 -15.04 7.74
CA ASN A 71 -25.92 -16.47 7.65
C ASN A 71 -27.42 -16.78 7.61
N GLN A 72 -28.23 -15.96 6.97
CA GLN A 72 -29.67 -16.09 6.90
C GLN A 72 -30.11 -17.34 6.11
N LYS A 73 -29.51 -17.59 4.92
CA LYS A 73 -29.92 -18.61 3.95
C LYS A 73 -29.94 -20.03 4.56
N GLY A 74 -31.10 -20.64 4.65
CA GLY A 74 -31.29 -21.99 5.20
C GLY A 74 -31.31 -22.09 6.73
N ASN A 75 -31.07 -21.00 7.45
CA ASN A 75 -30.92 -20.97 8.88
C ASN A 75 -32.10 -20.31 9.59
N TYR A 76 -32.53 -19.19 9.11
CA TYR A 76 -33.71 -18.45 9.61
C TYR A 76 -34.27 -17.54 8.53
N GLU A 77 -35.52 -17.14 8.68
CA GLU A 77 -36.24 -16.26 7.78
C GLU A 77 -36.66 -14.99 8.53
N LEU A 78 -36.53 -13.83 7.87
CA LEU A 78 -37.02 -12.55 8.41
C LEU A 78 -38.52 -12.45 8.14
N ILE A 79 -39.31 -12.19 9.18
CA ILE A 79 -40.75 -11.99 9.06
C ILE A 79 -41.05 -10.49 9.08
N GLY A 80 -41.42 -9.95 7.91
CA GLY A 80 -41.72 -8.53 7.74
C GLY A 80 -40.49 -7.63 7.78
N LYS A 81 -40.71 -6.31 7.71
CA LYS A 81 -39.65 -5.30 7.85
C LYS A 81 -39.36 -5.02 9.33
N THR A 82 -38.13 -4.62 9.62
CA THR A 82 -37.74 -4.16 10.96
C THR A 82 -38.62 -2.98 11.39
N SER A 83 -39.26 -3.10 12.55
CA SER A 83 -40.04 -2.01 13.13
C SER A 83 -39.18 -1.09 13.97
N GLU A 84 -39.43 0.19 13.94
CA GLU A 84 -38.70 1.24 14.66
C GLU A 84 -39.58 1.87 15.76
N SER A 85 -38.91 2.38 16.80
CA SER A 85 -39.55 3.28 17.77
C SER A 85 -39.93 4.62 17.12
N LYS A 86 -40.60 5.49 17.86
CA LYS A 86 -41.02 6.81 17.37
C LYS A 86 -39.82 7.63 16.90
N THR A 87 -39.90 8.12 15.66
CA THR A 87 -38.91 8.98 15.01
C THR A 87 -39.40 10.45 15.02
N GLU A 88 -38.45 11.35 14.87
CA GLU A 88 -38.68 12.75 14.61
C GLU A 88 -38.45 13.06 13.13
N ARG A 89 -39.12 14.09 12.58
CA ARG A 89 -38.93 14.55 11.20
C ARG A 89 -38.60 16.03 11.20
N LYS A 90 -37.63 16.41 10.38
CA LYS A 90 -37.23 17.78 10.17
C LYS A 90 -36.80 17.99 8.73
N PHE A 91 -37.26 19.06 8.10
CA PHE A 91 -36.79 19.42 6.77
C PHE A 91 -35.35 19.91 6.85
N ASN A 92 -34.49 19.38 5.98
CA ASN A 92 -33.09 19.79 5.86
C ASN A 92 -32.92 20.61 4.59
N ASP A 93 -32.64 21.92 4.76
CA ASP A 93 -32.46 22.85 3.64
C ASP A 93 -31.23 22.50 2.75
N VAL A 94 -30.26 21.79 3.28
CA VAL A 94 -29.02 21.41 2.54
C VAL A 94 -29.28 20.27 1.55
N PHE A 95 -30.06 19.27 1.97
CA PHE A 95 -30.40 18.12 1.13
C PHE A 95 -31.75 18.29 0.41
N GLY A 96 -32.58 19.25 0.85
CA GLY A 96 -33.89 19.47 0.24
C GLY A 96 -34.93 18.38 0.55
N VAL A 97 -34.71 17.57 1.59
CA VAL A 97 -35.57 16.43 1.97
C VAL A 97 -35.95 16.46 3.45
N ASP A 98 -37.02 15.76 3.80
CA ASP A 98 -37.38 15.51 5.18
C ASP A 98 -36.52 14.41 5.79
N GLU A 99 -35.65 14.78 6.73
CA GLU A 99 -34.86 13.83 7.51
C GLU A 99 -35.75 13.14 8.56
N VAL A 100 -35.54 11.82 8.68
CA VAL A 100 -36.19 10.99 9.69
C VAL A 100 -35.13 10.44 10.63
N TYR A 101 -35.21 10.78 11.94
CA TYR A 101 -34.14 10.45 12.88
C TYR A 101 -34.64 10.18 14.31
N PHE A 102 -33.74 9.67 15.15
CA PHE A 102 -33.92 9.45 16.59
C PHE A 102 -33.03 10.41 17.37
N SER A 103 -33.53 11.07 18.39
CA SER A 103 -32.83 12.12 19.18
C SER A 103 -32.35 11.68 20.56
N LYS A 104 -33.00 10.73 21.21
CA LYS A 104 -32.70 10.31 22.61
C LYS A 104 -32.42 8.81 22.74
N SER A 105 -33.26 8.03 22.10
CA SER A 105 -33.17 6.57 22.12
C SER A 105 -33.80 5.98 20.87
N LEU A 106 -33.31 4.85 20.44
CA LEU A 106 -33.90 4.10 19.35
C LEU A 106 -34.10 2.65 19.79
N THR A 107 -35.16 2.04 19.30
CA THR A 107 -35.44 0.62 19.48
C THR A 107 -35.87 0.05 18.14
N LEU A 108 -35.15 -0.97 17.69
CA LEU A 108 -35.43 -1.70 16.47
C LEU A 108 -35.86 -3.10 16.83
N LYS A 109 -36.89 -3.63 16.18
CA LYS A 109 -37.41 -4.98 16.44
C LYS A 109 -37.56 -5.72 15.11
N GLN A 110 -36.88 -6.85 14.99
CA GLN A 110 -37.00 -7.74 13.85
C GLN A 110 -37.54 -9.09 14.27
N LYS A 111 -38.67 -9.50 13.70
CA LYS A 111 -39.21 -10.82 13.89
C LYS A 111 -38.53 -11.82 12.96
N ILE A 112 -38.14 -12.96 13.48
CA ILE A 112 -37.48 -14.03 12.74
C ILE A 112 -38.16 -15.38 13.01
N LYS A 113 -38.07 -16.28 12.02
CA LYS A 113 -38.48 -17.67 12.12
C LYS A 113 -37.27 -18.58 11.90
N MET A 114 -36.94 -19.41 12.89
CA MET A 114 -35.85 -20.36 12.78
C MET A 114 -36.23 -21.51 11.84
N LEU A 115 -35.36 -21.78 10.86
CA LEU A 115 -35.48 -22.92 9.96
C LEU A 115 -34.56 -24.07 10.37
N ASN A 116 -33.42 -23.74 10.98
CA ASN A 116 -32.43 -24.70 11.46
C ASN A 116 -32.34 -24.64 12.99
N PRO A 117 -32.80 -25.68 13.69
CA PRO A 117 -32.79 -25.72 15.16
C PRO A 117 -31.40 -25.86 15.78
N SER A 118 -30.38 -26.18 14.98
CA SER A 118 -28.99 -26.33 15.45
C SER A 118 -28.27 -25.01 15.69
N ILE A 119 -28.84 -23.88 15.27
CA ILE A 119 -28.22 -22.58 15.43
C ILE A 119 -28.52 -22.00 16.79
N SER A 120 -27.47 -21.74 17.55
CA SER A 120 -27.53 -21.15 18.89
C SER A 120 -27.29 -19.65 18.93
N LYS A 121 -26.87 -19.03 17.80
CA LYS A 121 -26.57 -17.59 17.72
C LYS A 121 -26.89 -17.03 16.34
N ILE A 122 -27.31 -15.76 16.32
CA ILE A 122 -27.53 -14.96 15.11
C ILE A 122 -26.69 -13.71 15.22
N ASP A 123 -25.88 -13.46 14.20
CA ASP A 123 -25.01 -12.29 14.10
C ASP A 123 -25.68 -11.24 13.18
N VAL A 124 -25.81 -10.01 13.67
CA VAL A 124 -26.41 -8.89 12.94
C VAL A 124 -25.49 -7.69 13.02
N ASN A 125 -25.17 -7.09 11.87
CA ASN A 125 -24.46 -5.82 11.82
C ASN A 125 -25.47 -4.70 11.57
N VAL A 126 -25.39 -3.63 12.36
CA VAL A 126 -26.18 -2.39 12.20
C VAL A 126 -25.23 -1.29 11.79
N SER A 127 -25.38 -0.78 10.57
CA SER A 127 -24.66 0.39 10.06
C SER A 127 -25.56 1.62 10.18
N TYR A 128 -25.04 2.71 10.69
CA TYR A 128 -25.83 3.93 10.91
C TYR A 128 -24.97 5.16 10.84
N GLN A 129 -25.60 6.28 10.48
CA GLN A 129 -25.01 7.60 10.55
C GLN A 129 -25.56 8.34 11.78
N ILE A 130 -24.65 8.96 12.54
CA ILE A 130 -24.98 9.76 13.71
C ILE A 130 -24.39 11.15 13.57
N CYS A 131 -25.22 12.18 13.80
CA CYS A 131 -24.85 13.58 13.56
C CYS A 131 -25.14 14.45 14.78
N LYS A 132 -24.30 15.50 14.92
CA LYS A 132 -24.53 16.67 15.79
C LYS A 132 -24.20 17.92 14.96
N GLU A 133 -22.97 18.42 14.97
CA GLU A 133 -22.45 19.47 14.07
C GLU A 133 -21.74 18.84 12.87
N ALA A 134 -21.21 17.63 13.05
CA ALA A 134 -20.63 16.80 12.02
C ALA A 134 -21.22 15.40 12.09
N CYS A 135 -21.24 14.70 10.95
CA CYS A 135 -21.77 13.35 10.84
C CYS A 135 -20.66 12.32 10.94
N ILE A 136 -20.91 11.25 11.69
CA ILE A 136 -20.02 10.11 11.87
C ILE A 136 -20.75 8.85 11.39
N ASN A 137 -20.14 8.10 10.49
CA ASN A 137 -20.63 6.78 10.12
C ASN A 137 -20.04 5.76 11.10
N ASP A 138 -20.88 4.99 11.75
CA ASP A 138 -20.48 3.96 12.70
C ASP A 138 -21.24 2.67 12.44
N ASN A 139 -20.70 1.56 12.93
CA ASN A 139 -21.34 0.26 12.83
C ASN A 139 -21.22 -0.51 14.14
N LYS A 140 -22.19 -1.40 14.39
CA LYS A 140 -22.22 -2.24 15.58
C LYS A 140 -22.60 -3.66 15.24
N ASN A 141 -21.77 -4.60 15.62
CA ASN A 141 -22.08 -6.01 15.54
C ASN A 141 -22.81 -6.49 16.79
N PHE A 142 -23.91 -7.20 16.58
CA PHE A 142 -24.72 -7.80 17.63
C PHE A 142 -24.72 -9.32 17.48
N VAL A 143 -24.61 -10.02 18.60
CA VAL A 143 -24.74 -11.47 18.68
C VAL A 143 -25.97 -11.78 19.54
N PHE A 144 -26.98 -12.37 18.92
CA PHE A 144 -28.20 -12.81 19.61
C PHE A 144 -28.09 -14.28 19.93
N LYS A 145 -28.22 -14.64 21.21
CA LYS A 145 -28.25 -16.03 21.65
C LYS A 145 -29.68 -16.56 21.52
N ILE A 146 -29.84 -17.65 20.80
CA ILE A 146 -31.12 -18.35 20.66
C ILE A 146 -31.11 -19.55 21.62
N PRO A 147 -32.07 -19.67 22.55
CA PRO A 147 -32.15 -20.82 23.47
C PRO A 147 -32.40 -22.09 22.66
N ALA A 148 -31.47 -23.04 22.70
CA ALA A 148 -31.65 -24.36 22.13
C ALA A 148 -32.51 -25.21 23.07
N GLU A 149 -33.76 -25.49 22.73
CA GLU A 149 -34.55 -26.53 23.39
C GLU A 149 -34.30 -27.87 22.66
N LYS A 150 -33.91 -28.90 23.44
CA LYS A 150 -33.90 -30.29 22.99
C LYS A 150 -35.33 -30.70 22.67
N ILE A 151 -35.65 -30.87 21.38
CA ILE A 151 -36.91 -31.50 20.99
C ILE A 151 -36.72 -33.01 21.14
N ALA A 152 -37.53 -33.61 22.03
CA ALA A 152 -37.62 -35.04 22.19
C ALA A 152 -38.18 -35.66 20.89
N GLU A 153 -37.54 -36.72 20.43
CA GLU A 153 -38.01 -37.61 19.35
C GLU A 153 -39.43 -38.07 19.59
N THR A 154 -40.30 -37.88 18.65
CA THR A 154 -41.52 -38.71 18.52
C THR A 154 -41.66 -39.15 17.06
N THR A 155 -41.76 -40.45 16.98
CA THR A 155 -41.73 -41.40 15.89
C THR A 155 -42.80 -41.18 14.82
N LEU A 156 -42.41 -41.39 13.53
CA LEU A 156 -43.09 -42.06 12.41
C LEU A 156 -44.60 -41.89 12.20
N VAL A 157 -45.00 -41.50 10.99
CA VAL A 157 -45.78 -42.27 10.03
C VAL A 157 -45.78 -41.60 8.66
N SER A 158 -45.34 -42.29 7.59
CA SER A 158 -45.66 -42.07 6.20
C SER A 158 -47.01 -42.72 5.88
N PRO A 159 -47.85 -42.28 4.93
CA PRO A 159 -47.64 -42.69 3.53
C PRO A 159 -48.15 -41.74 2.40
N THR A 160 -47.51 -41.86 1.28
CA THR A 160 -48.03 -42.07 -0.11
C THR A 160 -48.96 -41.06 -0.79
N SER A 161 -48.47 -40.60 -1.91
CA SER A 161 -49.01 -40.51 -3.31
C SER A 161 -48.91 -39.18 -3.98
N GLN A 162 -48.21 -39.23 -5.13
CA GLN A 162 -48.13 -38.24 -6.20
C GLN A 162 -49.47 -38.03 -6.92
N PRO A 163 -49.71 -36.98 -7.74
CA PRO A 163 -49.05 -36.93 -9.04
C PRO A 163 -48.54 -35.55 -9.53
N GLU A 164 -47.63 -35.64 -10.42
CA GLU A 164 -46.99 -34.83 -11.42
C GLU A 164 -47.82 -33.71 -12.04
N ILE A 165 -47.24 -32.48 -12.17
CA ILE A 165 -47.42 -31.57 -13.32
C ILE A 165 -46.11 -30.80 -13.57
N LYS A 166 -45.75 -30.74 -14.85
CA LYS A 166 -44.49 -30.31 -15.47
C LYS A 166 -44.16 -28.83 -15.33
N ALA A 167 -42.85 -28.58 -15.37
CA ALA A 167 -41.97 -27.45 -15.41
C ALA A 167 -42.39 -26.18 -16.17
N PRO A 168 -41.68 -25.04 -15.93
CA PRO A 168 -40.48 -24.80 -16.75
C PRO A 168 -39.23 -24.33 -15.94
N VAL A 169 -38.14 -24.64 -16.54
CA VAL A 169 -36.72 -24.37 -16.33
C VAL A 169 -36.41 -23.09 -15.57
N ALA A 170 -35.75 -23.21 -14.41
CA ALA A 170 -35.03 -22.14 -13.75
C ALA A 170 -33.59 -22.60 -13.53
N VAL A 171 -32.71 -21.67 -13.83
CA VAL A 171 -31.25 -21.70 -13.77
C VAL A 171 -30.76 -22.33 -12.47
N GLN A 172 -29.99 -23.40 -12.56
CA GLN A 172 -29.26 -23.98 -11.43
C GLN A 172 -28.06 -23.11 -11.12
N GLU A 173 -28.12 -22.38 -10.00
CA GLU A 173 -26.95 -21.90 -9.27
C GLU A 173 -26.17 -23.10 -8.73
N ILE A 174 -25.01 -23.35 -9.31
CA ILE A 174 -24.07 -24.37 -8.83
C ILE A 174 -23.27 -23.76 -7.68
N SER A 175 -23.79 -23.83 -6.46
CA SER A 175 -22.98 -23.73 -5.27
C SER A 175 -22.30 -25.09 -5.03
N LYS A 176 -21.29 -25.42 -5.81
CA LYS A 176 -20.30 -26.44 -5.46
C LYS A 176 -19.18 -25.75 -4.70
N LYS A 177 -19.08 -26.03 -3.40
CA LYS A 177 -17.87 -25.93 -2.61
C LYS A 177 -16.76 -26.60 -3.41
N ALA A 178 -16.02 -25.81 -4.19
CA ALA A 178 -14.88 -26.29 -4.94
C ALA A 178 -13.80 -26.59 -3.90
N GLU A 179 -13.60 -27.85 -3.64
CA GLU A 179 -12.38 -28.37 -3.01
C GLU A 179 -11.23 -27.91 -3.92
N ILE A 180 -10.48 -26.91 -3.44
CA ILE A 180 -9.33 -26.36 -4.15
C ILE A 180 -8.29 -27.46 -4.17
N LYS A 181 -8.28 -28.22 -5.25
CA LYS A 181 -7.24 -29.20 -5.55
C LYS A 181 -5.93 -28.40 -5.63
N LYS A 182 -5.10 -28.49 -4.57
CA LYS A 182 -3.76 -27.94 -4.58
C LYS A 182 -3.05 -28.44 -5.84
N VAL A 183 -3.00 -27.60 -6.83
CA VAL A 183 -2.16 -27.85 -7.99
C VAL A 183 -0.75 -27.60 -7.47
N SER A 184 -0.08 -28.68 -7.08
CA SER A 184 1.34 -28.67 -6.80
C SER A 184 2.07 -28.42 -8.13
N VAL A 185 2.00 -27.17 -8.59
CA VAL A 185 2.95 -26.66 -9.56
C VAL A 185 4.15 -26.21 -8.73
N ALA A 186 4.98 -27.18 -8.37
CA ALA A 186 6.37 -26.88 -8.13
C ALA A 186 6.93 -26.37 -9.46
N ALA A 187 6.53 -25.14 -9.82
CA ALA A 187 7.17 -24.38 -10.88
C ALA A 187 8.57 -24.09 -10.35
N SER A 188 9.51 -24.95 -10.70
CA SER A 188 10.91 -24.60 -10.66
C SER A 188 11.08 -23.36 -11.53
N LEU A 189 10.95 -22.18 -10.93
CA LEU A 189 11.75 -21.05 -11.38
C LEU A 189 13.14 -21.63 -11.63
N PRO A 190 13.83 -21.29 -12.73
CA PRO A 190 15.19 -21.74 -12.89
C PRO A 190 15.90 -21.33 -11.61
N LYS A 191 16.25 -22.29 -10.78
CA LYS A 191 17.09 -22.14 -9.60
C LYS A 191 18.45 -21.69 -10.14
N LYS A 192 18.59 -20.42 -10.44
CA LYS A 192 19.86 -19.77 -10.30
C LYS A 192 20.07 -19.76 -8.79
N THR A 193 20.74 -20.77 -8.30
CA THR A 193 21.30 -20.80 -6.95
C THR A 193 22.26 -19.62 -6.90
N GLU A 194 21.72 -18.44 -6.58
CA GLU A 194 22.58 -17.32 -6.27
C GLU A 194 23.32 -17.75 -5.02
N SER A 195 24.63 -17.91 -5.15
CA SER A 195 25.51 -18.25 -4.05
C SER A 195 25.22 -17.26 -2.92
N LEU A 196 25.05 -17.71 -1.67
CA LEU A 196 24.87 -16.85 -0.50
C LEU A 196 25.95 -15.75 -0.46
N TRP A 197 27.14 -16.03 -0.98
CA TRP A 197 28.22 -15.07 -1.19
C TRP A 197 27.89 -14.00 -2.24
N GLY A 198 27.19 -14.36 -3.31
CA GLY A 198 26.76 -13.41 -4.33
C GLY A 198 25.74 -12.40 -3.77
N ILE A 199 24.77 -12.89 -2.99
CA ILE A 199 23.78 -12.04 -2.32
C ILE A 199 24.47 -11.12 -1.30
N PHE A 200 25.38 -11.66 -0.49
CA PHE A 200 26.12 -10.89 0.49
C PHE A 200 26.95 -9.76 -0.15
N LEU A 201 27.70 -10.05 -1.23
CA LEU A 201 28.46 -9.02 -1.94
C LEU A 201 27.56 -7.98 -2.62
N ALA A 202 26.48 -8.42 -3.25
CA ALA A 202 25.51 -7.51 -3.86
C ALA A 202 24.88 -6.56 -2.82
N THR A 203 24.54 -7.05 -1.64
CA THR A 203 23.98 -6.24 -0.57
C THR A 203 25.01 -5.31 0.09
N ILE A 204 26.29 -5.68 0.16
CA ILE A 204 27.36 -4.75 0.55
C ILE A 204 27.45 -3.57 -0.43
N ILE A 205 27.44 -3.86 -1.74
CA ILE A 205 27.47 -2.82 -2.78
C ILE A 205 26.23 -1.93 -2.67
N ALA A 206 25.05 -2.54 -2.47
CA ALA A 206 23.81 -1.78 -2.26
C ALA A 206 23.88 -0.88 -1.02
N GLY A 207 24.41 -1.36 0.11
CA GLY A 207 24.63 -0.57 1.32
C GLY A 207 25.64 0.56 1.10
N LEU A 208 26.70 0.31 0.34
CA LEU A 208 27.67 1.35 -0.02
C LEU A 208 27.03 2.43 -0.92
N LEU A 209 26.21 2.03 -1.89
CA LEU A 209 25.48 2.97 -2.75
C LEU A 209 24.43 3.76 -1.94
N ALA A 210 23.82 3.14 -0.94
CA ALA A 210 22.87 3.80 -0.05
C ALA A 210 23.48 4.98 0.73
N THR A 211 24.81 5.01 0.95
CA THR A 211 25.47 6.17 1.60
C THR A 211 25.48 7.43 0.75
N ILE A 212 25.26 7.30 -0.57
CA ILE A 212 25.16 8.44 -1.50
C ILE A 212 23.71 8.97 -1.57
N THR A 213 22.77 8.31 -0.92
CA THR A 213 21.37 8.79 -0.90
C THR A 213 21.24 10.14 -0.20
N PRO A 214 20.24 10.97 -0.60
CA PRO A 214 20.07 12.33 -0.06
C PRO A 214 19.91 12.38 1.45
N CYS A 215 19.37 11.33 2.07
CA CYS A 215 19.14 11.27 3.52
C CYS A 215 20.38 10.90 4.33
N VAL A 216 21.29 10.10 3.76
CA VAL A 216 22.47 9.58 4.48
C VAL A 216 23.69 10.49 4.29
N PHE A 217 23.95 10.94 3.05
CA PHE A 217 25.15 11.71 2.72
C PHE A 217 25.33 12.99 3.56
N PRO A 218 24.30 13.84 3.78
CA PRO A 218 24.45 15.03 4.59
C PRO A 218 24.71 14.76 6.09
N MET A 219 24.37 13.55 6.55
CA MET A 219 24.62 13.15 7.94
C MET A 219 26.07 12.74 8.19
N ILE A 220 26.86 12.42 7.14
CA ILE A 220 28.27 12.01 7.28
C ILE A 220 29.12 13.12 7.94
N PRO A 221 29.13 14.39 7.45
CA PRO A 221 29.89 15.45 8.09
C PRO A 221 29.47 15.71 9.54
N MET A 222 28.18 15.58 9.83
CA MET A 222 27.65 15.82 11.18
C MET A 222 28.11 14.73 12.16
N THR A 223 28.02 13.46 11.77
CA THR A 223 28.46 12.33 12.60
C THR A 223 29.96 12.33 12.81
N VAL A 224 30.76 12.61 11.78
CA VAL A 224 32.23 12.69 11.89
C VAL A 224 32.65 13.87 12.78
N SER A 225 31.97 15.04 12.64
CA SER A 225 32.23 16.19 13.51
C SER A 225 31.95 15.88 14.99
N PHE A 226 30.90 15.13 15.28
CA PHE A 226 30.56 14.65 16.61
C PHE A 226 31.68 13.78 17.20
N PHE A 227 32.16 12.78 16.44
CA PHE A 227 33.27 11.92 16.89
C PHE A 227 34.55 12.68 17.12
N LEU A 228 34.87 13.68 16.28
CA LEU A 228 36.05 14.50 16.44
C LEU A 228 36.00 15.39 17.70
N LYS A 229 34.83 15.92 18.06
CA LYS A 229 34.63 16.73 19.27
C LYS A 229 34.63 15.88 20.55
N GLN A 230 34.08 14.68 20.51
CA GLN A 230 33.99 13.80 21.68
C GLN A 230 35.28 13.01 21.95
N ALA A 231 36.18 12.94 20.98
CA ALA A 231 37.45 12.22 21.12
C ALA A 231 38.48 13.04 21.90
N GLY A 232 38.51 12.92 23.23
CA GLY A 232 39.57 13.48 24.05
C GLY A 232 40.96 12.89 23.78
N THR A 233 41.03 11.66 23.20
CA THR A 233 42.25 10.99 22.72
C THR A 233 42.01 10.30 21.40
N LYS A 234 43.04 10.21 20.52
CA LYS A 234 42.94 9.54 19.20
C LYS A 234 42.47 8.08 19.31
N ALA A 235 42.82 7.38 20.38
CA ALA A 235 42.41 5.99 20.60
C ALA A 235 40.90 5.85 20.90
N LYS A 236 40.35 6.72 21.77
CA LYS A 236 38.91 6.74 22.07
C LYS A 236 38.07 7.10 20.86
N GLY A 237 38.53 8.03 20.00
CA GLY A 237 37.86 8.39 18.77
C GLY A 237 37.73 7.19 17.77
N LYS A 238 38.81 6.41 17.62
CA LYS A 238 38.80 5.19 16.80
C LYS A 238 37.85 4.12 17.34
N PHE A 239 37.87 3.92 18.66
CA PHE A 239 36.96 2.96 19.30
C PHE A 239 35.49 3.34 19.14
N ASN A 240 35.18 4.63 19.37
CA ASN A 240 33.81 5.14 19.19
C ASN A 240 33.31 4.98 17.76
N ALA A 241 34.16 5.21 16.75
CA ALA A 241 33.83 5.03 15.36
C ALA A 241 33.56 3.56 15.01
N PHE A 242 34.41 2.66 15.51
CA PHE A 242 34.20 1.23 15.31
C PHE A 242 32.92 0.73 15.99
N PHE A 243 32.69 1.19 17.23
CA PHE A 243 31.47 0.87 17.99
C PHE A 243 30.21 1.39 17.30
N TYR A 244 30.25 2.58 16.69
CA TYR A 244 29.16 3.12 15.90
C TYR A 244 28.82 2.24 14.68
N GLY A 245 29.82 1.86 13.90
CA GLY A 245 29.64 0.95 12.78
C GLY A 245 29.13 -0.43 13.22
N PHE A 246 29.62 -0.94 14.35
CA PHE A 246 29.11 -2.17 14.95
C PHE A 246 27.63 -2.06 15.34
N CYS A 247 27.22 -0.94 15.96
CA CYS A 247 25.81 -0.70 16.29
C CYS A 247 24.93 -0.68 15.04
N ILE A 248 25.37 -0.06 13.94
CA ILE A 248 24.64 -0.06 12.67
C ILE A 248 24.40 -1.50 12.21
N ILE A 249 25.45 -2.32 12.14
CA ILE A 249 25.37 -3.72 11.69
C ILE A 249 24.41 -4.52 12.59
N VAL A 250 24.57 -4.39 13.92
CA VAL A 250 23.74 -5.12 14.89
C VAL A 250 22.27 -4.74 14.76
N ILE A 251 21.94 -3.46 14.59
CA ILE A 251 20.54 -3.03 14.46
C ILE A 251 19.92 -3.59 13.16
N TYR A 252 20.65 -3.57 12.02
CA TYR A 252 20.15 -4.18 10.78
C TYR A 252 19.92 -5.69 10.91
N VAL A 253 20.82 -6.41 11.58
CA VAL A 253 20.65 -7.84 11.87
C VAL A 253 19.46 -8.07 12.82
N LEU A 254 19.29 -7.23 13.85
CA LEU A 254 18.15 -7.31 14.76
C LEU A 254 16.80 -7.12 14.06
N ILE A 255 16.73 -6.32 13.01
CA ILE A 255 15.51 -6.16 12.19
C ILE A 255 15.12 -7.48 11.50
N SER A 256 16.06 -8.40 11.24
CA SER A 256 15.76 -9.71 10.67
C SER A 256 15.27 -10.75 11.69
N VAL A 257 15.48 -10.54 12.99
CA VAL A 257 15.15 -11.50 14.06
C VAL A 257 13.66 -11.83 14.14
N PRO A 258 12.72 -10.87 14.05
CA PRO A 258 11.28 -11.16 14.06
C PRO A 258 10.85 -12.20 13.01
N PHE A 259 11.50 -12.21 11.84
CA PHE A 259 11.20 -13.15 10.76
C PHE A 259 11.67 -14.58 11.03
N HIS A 260 12.59 -14.77 11.98
CA HIS A 260 12.98 -16.10 12.46
C HIS A 260 12.06 -16.63 13.55
N ILE A 261 11.48 -15.72 14.37
CA ILE A 261 10.66 -16.09 15.54
C ILE A 261 9.21 -16.32 15.10
N PHE A 262 8.69 -15.43 14.26
CA PHE A 262 7.31 -15.48 13.77
C PHE A 262 7.28 -16.03 12.35
N GLN A 263 7.25 -17.35 12.19
CA GLN A 263 7.08 -18.01 10.88
C GLN A 263 5.73 -17.70 10.22
N SER A 264 4.78 -17.13 10.98
CA SER A 264 3.47 -16.66 10.51
C SER A 264 3.47 -15.22 9.98
N LEU A 265 4.60 -14.49 10.06
CA LEU A 265 4.72 -13.18 9.44
C LEU A 265 4.67 -13.37 7.92
N SER A 266 3.52 -13.03 7.34
CA SER A 266 3.33 -13.14 5.89
C SER A 266 4.37 -12.27 5.19
N PRO A 267 4.96 -12.75 4.08
CA PRO A 267 5.86 -11.93 3.25
C PRO A 267 5.20 -10.64 2.74
N ASP A 268 3.88 -10.54 2.85
CA ASP A 268 3.07 -9.38 2.45
C ASP A 268 3.29 -8.12 3.29
N ILE A 269 3.81 -8.26 4.52
CA ILE A 269 4.01 -7.12 5.44
C ILE A 269 4.80 -5.98 4.79
N PHE A 270 5.84 -6.29 4.01
CA PHE A 270 6.62 -5.24 3.33
C PHE A 270 5.85 -4.59 2.19
N ALA A 271 5.04 -5.36 1.47
CA ALA A 271 4.16 -4.81 0.44
C ALA A 271 3.07 -3.94 1.09
N GLU A 272 2.46 -4.38 2.18
CA GLU A 272 1.48 -3.61 2.95
C GLU A 272 2.08 -2.34 3.55
N ILE A 273 3.31 -2.40 4.10
CA ILE A 273 4.03 -1.22 4.59
C ILE A 273 4.28 -0.22 3.46
N SER A 274 4.73 -0.67 2.29
CA SER A 274 5.05 0.21 1.16
C SER A 274 3.82 0.86 0.52
N THR A 275 2.66 0.22 0.59
CA THR A 275 1.38 0.70 0.07
C THR A 275 0.49 1.34 1.15
N ASN A 276 0.93 1.34 2.42
CA ASN A 276 0.18 1.94 3.51
C ASN A 276 0.07 3.46 3.33
N VAL A 277 -1.14 3.97 3.22
CA VAL A 277 -1.45 5.38 2.97
C VAL A 277 -0.89 6.29 4.07
N TYR A 278 -1.11 5.91 5.33
CA TYR A 278 -0.68 6.73 6.48
C TYR A 278 0.84 6.84 6.54
N LEU A 279 1.55 5.75 6.23
CA LEU A 279 3.01 5.72 6.22
C LEU A 279 3.57 6.55 5.05
N ASN A 280 2.96 6.48 3.87
CA ASN A 280 3.34 7.30 2.73
C ASN A 280 3.12 8.80 2.99
N ILE A 281 2.00 9.19 3.63
CA ILE A 281 1.75 10.58 4.04
C ILE A 281 2.77 11.02 5.11
N PHE A 282 3.07 10.16 6.08
CA PHE A 282 4.10 10.44 7.09
C PHE A 282 5.47 10.70 6.44
N PHE A 283 5.89 9.84 5.51
CA PHE A 283 7.14 10.04 4.78
C PHE A 283 7.11 11.32 3.94
N PHE A 284 6.01 11.62 3.26
CA PHE A 284 5.85 12.89 2.55
C PHE A 284 6.15 14.09 3.44
N ILE A 285 5.54 14.14 4.64
CA ILE A 285 5.75 15.24 5.60
C ILE A 285 7.21 15.30 6.06
N VAL A 286 7.80 14.16 6.41
CA VAL A 286 9.20 14.06 6.86
C VAL A 286 10.14 14.58 5.78
N PHE A 287 9.97 14.16 4.54
CA PHE A 287 10.81 14.60 3.41
C PHE A 287 10.67 16.09 3.10
N ILE A 288 9.45 16.66 3.20
CA ILE A 288 9.23 18.11 3.08
C ILE A 288 10.02 18.86 4.17
N VAL A 289 9.95 18.40 5.42
CA VAL A 289 10.69 19.02 6.53
C VAL A 289 12.20 18.98 6.30
N PHE A 290 12.74 17.85 5.84
CA PHE A 290 14.16 17.73 5.51
C PHE A 290 14.55 18.61 4.31
N ALA A 291 13.77 18.63 3.24
CA ALA A 291 14.03 19.50 2.09
C ALA A 291 14.09 20.98 2.48
N ILE A 292 13.17 21.45 3.33
CA ILE A 292 13.15 22.83 3.85
C ILE A 292 14.40 23.10 4.69
N SER A 293 14.83 22.12 5.50
CA SER A 293 16.08 22.23 6.29
C SER A 293 17.31 22.32 5.37
N PHE A 294 17.37 21.54 4.28
CA PHE A 294 18.47 21.57 3.33
C PHE A 294 18.51 22.87 2.51
N PHE A 295 17.38 23.51 2.30
CA PHE A 295 17.33 24.87 1.74
C PHE A 295 17.80 25.96 2.71
N GLY A 296 18.09 25.62 3.99
CA GLY A 296 18.65 26.53 4.98
C GLY A 296 17.63 27.34 5.76
N ALA A 297 16.34 26.97 5.74
CA ALA A 297 15.31 27.66 6.53
C ALA A 297 15.52 27.45 8.04
N PHE A 298 16.02 26.29 8.45
CA PHE A 298 16.41 25.97 9.81
C PHE A 298 17.48 24.88 9.81
N GLU A 299 18.38 24.91 10.78
CA GLU A 299 19.30 23.79 10.99
C GLU A 299 18.70 22.81 11.98
N ILE A 300 18.68 21.53 11.63
CA ILE A 300 18.32 20.44 12.55
C ILE A 300 19.49 20.24 13.48
N THR A 301 19.66 21.18 14.43
CA THR A 301 20.63 21.04 15.52
C THR A 301 19.91 20.41 16.71
N MET A 302 20.56 19.45 17.35
CA MET A 302 20.06 18.94 18.63
C MET A 302 19.83 20.11 19.59
N PRO A 303 18.70 20.17 20.30
CA PRO A 303 18.49 21.21 21.32
C PRO A 303 19.67 21.26 22.29
N THR A 304 20.24 22.43 22.47
CA THR A 304 21.41 22.64 23.36
C THR A 304 21.17 22.12 24.77
N SER A 305 19.90 22.07 25.21
CA SER A 305 19.53 21.46 26.48
C SER A 305 19.69 19.93 26.51
N LEU A 306 19.48 19.25 25.39
CA LEU A 306 19.75 17.81 25.26
C LEU A 306 21.25 17.57 25.06
N ALA A 307 21.91 18.41 24.25
CA ALA A 307 23.37 18.37 24.09
C ALA A 307 24.07 18.63 25.42
N ASN A 308 23.65 19.63 26.20
CA ASN A 308 24.23 19.94 27.52
C ASN A 308 23.86 18.88 28.59
N LYS A 309 22.68 18.23 28.49
CA LYS A 309 22.38 17.06 29.34
C LYS A 309 23.15 15.83 28.90
N ALA A 310 23.40 15.64 27.60
CA ALA A 310 24.26 14.60 27.08
C ALA A 310 25.74 14.88 27.45
N ASP A 311 26.18 16.14 27.45
CA ASP A 311 27.53 16.54 27.90
C ASP A 311 27.68 16.36 29.41
N ASN A 312 26.67 16.64 30.22
CA ASN A 312 26.67 16.34 31.66
C ASN A 312 26.51 14.86 32.00
N ALA A 313 25.82 14.09 31.11
CA ALA A 313 25.74 12.63 31.17
C ALA A 313 26.95 11.94 30.51
N SER A 314 27.78 12.67 29.77
CA SER A 314 28.96 12.12 29.08
C SER A 314 30.06 11.66 30.07
N ASN A 315 29.99 12.02 31.35
CA ASN A 315 30.75 11.35 32.39
C ASN A 315 30.23 9.93 32.74
N SER A 316 29.04 9.50 32.26
CA SER A 316 28.46 8.17 32.49
C SER A 316 27.93 7.47 31.24
N GLY A 317 27.94 8.08 30.03
CA GLY A 317 27.14 7.60 28.93
C GLY A 317 27.73 7.59 27.52
N GLY A 318 29.04 7.53 27.35
CA GLY A 318 29.71 7.61 26.03
C GLY A 318 29.23 6.61 24.99
N LEU A 319 28.93 5.37 25.35
CA LEU A 319 28.52 4.31 24.41
C LEU A 319 27.03 4.37 24.10
N LEU A 320 26.16 4.75 25.03
CA LEU A 320 24.72 4.83 24.85
C LEU A 320 24.34 5.96 23.87
N GLY A 321 25.03 7.11 23.93
CA GLY A 321 24.83 8.20 22.96
C GLY A 321 25.18 7.79 21.53
N ILE A 322 26.23 6.98 21.36
CA ILE A 322 26.64 6.45 20.05
C ILE A 322 25.59 5.47 19.51
N PHE A 323 25.01 4.62 20.35
CA PHE A 323 23.94 3.72 19.99
C PHE A 323 22.70 4.48 19.52
N PHE A 324 22.23 5.49 20.26
CA PHE A 324 21.08 6.30 19.84
C PHE A 324 21.35 7.07 18.54
N MET A 325 22.57 7.52 18.32
CA MET A 325 22.94 8.16 17.06
C MET A 325 22.91 7.17 15.89
N ALA A 326 23.36 5.92 16.08
CA ALA A 326 23.24 4.86 15.09
C ALA A 326 21.76 4.51 14.81
N LEU A 327 20.94 4.43 15.85
CA LEU A 327 19.52 4.18 15.73
C LEU A 327 18.81 5.30 14.95
N THR A 328 19.12 6.56 15.24
CA THR A 328 18.56 7.71 14.52
C THR A 328 18.97 7.68 13.04
N LEU A 329 20.25 7.38 12.74
CA LEU A 329 20.70 7.23 11.36
C LEU A 329 19.89 6.15 10.63
N ILE A 330 19.67 5.00 11.25
CA ILE A 330 18.95 3.89 10.64
C ILE A 330 17.49 4.24 10.40
N ILE A 331 16.80 4.87 11.36
CA ILE A 331 15.41 5.30 11.20
C ILE A 331 15.26 6.29 10.03
N VAL A 332 16.16 7.28 9.96
CA VAL A 332 16.16 8.26 8.86
C VAL A 332 16.54 7.60 7.53
N SER A 333 17.58 6.75 7.53
CA SER A 333 18.03 6.04 6.33
C SER A 333 16.97 5.05 5.82
N PHE A 334 16.22 4.40 6.71
CA PHE A 334 15.18 3.43 6.34
C PHE A 334 14.08 4.07 5.48
N SER A 335 13.76 5.33 5.71
CA SER A 335 12.79 6.09 4.89
C SER A 335 13.19 6.14 3.41
N CYS A 336 14.49 6.28 3.11
CA CYS A 336 15.01 6.37 1.73
C CYS A 336 15.38 5.02 1.14
N THR A 337 15.83 4.09 1.98
CA THR A 337 16.32 2.78 1.53
C THR A 337 15.24 1.70 1.63
N GLY A 338 14.14 1.96 2.38
CA GLY A 338 13.03 1.04 2.57
C GLY A 338 12.43 0.49 1.28
N PRO A 339 12.10 1.32 0.28
CA PRO A 339 11.61 0.86 -1.01
C PRO A 339 12.61 -0.05 -1.76
N ALA A 340 13.90 0.28 -1.70
CA ALA A 340 14.96 -0.52 -2.32
C ALA A 340 15.19 -1.85 -1.57
N LEU A 341 15.15 -1.79 -0.23
CA LEU A 341 15.20 -2.99 0.62
C LEU A 341 13.97 -3.86 0.42
N GLY A 342 12.78 -3.29 0.35
CA GLY A 342 11.53 -4.02 0.11
C GLY A 342 11.54 -4.79 -1.20
N PHE A 343 12.17 -4.23 -2.24
CA PHE A 343 12.39 -4.92 -3.51
C PHE A 343 13.30 -6.15 -3.38
N VAL A 344 14.45 -5.99 -2.73
CA VAL A 344 15.41 -7.09 -2.48
C VAL A 344 14.78 -8.15 -1.58
N LEU A 345 14.07 -7.72 -0.54
CA LEU A 345 13.43 -8.60 0.44
C LEU A 345 12.26 -9.39 -0.16
N GLY A 346 11.41 -8.76 -0.97
CA GLY A 346 10.28 -9.42 -1.60
C GLY A 346 10.70 -10.55 -2.55
N SER A 347 11.82 -10.37 -3.27
CA SER A 347 12.38 -11.39 -4.16
C SER A 347 13.05 -12.56 -3.41
N VAL A 348 13.53 -12.31 -2.20
CA VAL A 348 14.30 -13.27 -1.38
C VAL A 348 13.41 -14.08 -0.46
N LEU A 349 12.38 -13.47 0.16
CA LEU A 349 11.47 -14.14 1.10
C LEU A 349 10.54 -15.16 0.44
N SER A 350 10.35 -15.09 -0.87
CA SER A 350 9.57 -16.06 -1.64
C SER A 350 10.30 -17.39 -1.90
N THR A 351 11.56 -17.55 -1.44
CA THR A 351 12.35 -18.78 -1.61
C THR A 351 12.47 -19.57 -0.31
N ASP A 352 12.55 -20.90 -0.42
CA ASP A 352 12.82 -21.77 0.74
C ASP A 352 14.11 -21.33 1.44
N GLY A 353 14.04 -21.06 2.76
CA GLY A 353 15.16 -20.51 3.53
C GLY A 353 15.23 -18.98 3.56
N GLY A 354 14.17 -18.28 3.17
CA GLY A 354 14.08 -16.82 3.04
C GLY A 354 14.57 -16.03 4.27
N ALA A 355 14.26 -16.47 5.49
CA ALA A 355 14.71 -15.82 6.72
C ALA A 355 16.24 -15.79 6.87
N THR A 356 16.92 -16.89 6.52
CA THR A 356 18.40 -16.96 6.58
C THR A 356 19.04 -16.06 5.52
N ILE A 357 18.49 -16.08 4.30
CA ILE A 357 18.95 -15.22 3.21
C ILE A 357 18.73 -13.76 3.55
N LEU A 358 17.60 -13.44 4.18
CA LEU A 358 17.28 -12.10 4.71
C LEU A 358 18.34 -11.64 5.71
N SER A 359 18.73 -12.48 6.68
CA SER A 359 19.75 -12.13 7.67
C SER A 359 21.10 -11.86 7.04
N ILE A 360 21.49 -12.65 6.03
CA ILE A 360 22.74 -12.45 5.27
C ILE A 360 22.67 -11.14 4.46
N ALA A 361 21.54 -10.86 3.84
CA ALA A 361 21.33 -9.63 3.09
C ALA A 361 21.37 -8.38 4.00
N MET A 362 20.73 -8.45 5.16
CA MET A 362 20.75 -7.37 6.15
C MET A 362 22.14 -7.15 6.76
N LEU A 363 22.88 -8.25 7.00
CA LEU A 363 24.27 -8.18 7.44
C LEU A 363 25.15 -7.48 6.39
N GLY A 364 25.05 -7.90 5.11
CA GLY A 364 25.80 -7.30 4.02
C GLY A 364 25.47 -5.82 3.83
N PHE A 365 24.17 -5.47 3.84
CA PHE A 365 23.72 -4.08 3.71
C PHE A 365 24.20 -3.20 4.87
N GLY A 366 24.07 -3.68 6.12
CA GLY A 366 24.55 -2.99 7.31
C GLY A 366 26.07 -2.77 7.28
N MET A 367 26.84 -3.76 6.80
CA MET A 367 28.29 -3.62 6.60
C MET A 367 28.61 -2.57 5.54
N GLY A 368 27.94 -2.62 4.38
CA GLY A 368 28.12 -1.65 3.30
C GLY A 368 27.84 -0.21 3.75
N LEU A 369 26.78 -0.02 4.52
CA LEU A 369 26.42 1.29 5.08
C LEU A 369 27.42 1.75 6.17
N ALA A 370 27.87 0.86 7.06
CA ALA A 370 28.76 1.21 8.16
C ALA A 370 30.18 1.57 7.68
N LEU A 371 30.66 0.96 6.60
CA LEU A 371 32.04 1.05 6.12
C LEU A 371 32.50 2.49 5.84
N PRO A 372 31.79 3.35 5.12
CA PRO A 372 32.18 4.75 4.90
C PRO A 372 32.27 5.55 6.20
N PHE A 373 31.31 5.37 7.13
CA PHE A 373 31.34 6.07 8.42
C PHE A 373 32.56 5.69 9.25
N ILE A 374 32.89 4.39 9.30
CA ILE A 374 34.09 3.90 9.99
C ILE A 374 35.35 4.47 9.31
N ALA A 375 35.42 4.45 7.97
CA ALA A 375 36.58 4.92 7.22
C ALA A 375 36.82 6.43 7.44
N PHE A 376 35.78 7.27 7.36
CA PHE A 376 35.93 8.72 7.60
C PHE A 376 36.29 9.05 9.05
N ALA A 377 35.80 8.28 10.01
CA ALA A 377 36.16 8.48 11.42
C ALA A 377 37.59 7.97 11.78
N LEU A 378 38.07 6.92 11.09
CA LEU A 378 39.44 6.42 11.24
C LEU A 378 40.46 7.33 10.56
N PHE A 379 40.12 7.93 9.44
CA PHE A 379 40.98 8.77 8.63
C PHE A 379 40.45 10.21 8.50
N PRO A 380 40.42 11.00 9.60
CA PRO A 380 39.88 12.37 9.56
C PRO A 380 40.64 13.30 8.62
N ASN A 381 41.87 12.92 8.23
CA ASN A 381 42.66 13.68 7.24
C ASN A 381 42.07 13.58 5.83
N LEU A 382 41.32 12.53 5.51
CA LEU A 382 40.55 12.44 4.23
C LEU A 382 39.54 13.59 4.13
N MET A 383 38.88 13.95 5.24
CA MET A 383 37.98 15.11 5.29
C MET A 383 38.70 16.47 5.29
N LYS A 384 39.95 16.56 5.79
CA LYS A 384 40.71 17.80 5.73
C LYS A 384 41.14 18.17 4.31
N ASN A 385 41.24 17.16 3.43
CA ASN A 385 41.56 17.33 2.01
C ASN A 385 40.33 17.63 1.14
N LEU A 386 39.09 17.44 1.67
CA LEU A 386 37.91 17.99 1.04
C LEU A 386 38.00 19.54 1.09
N PRO A 387 37.72 20.22 -0.03
CA PRO A 387 37.87 21.67 -0.10
C PRO A 387 37.13 22.33 1.06
N LYS A 388 37.87 23.04 1.91
CA LYS A 388 37.34 23.78 3.07
C LYS A 388 36.49 24.99 2.67
N SER A 389 36.28 25.23 1.38
CA SER A 389 35.38 26.26 0.88
C SER A 389 33.94 25.83 1.11
N GLY A 390 33.30 26.40 2.13
CA GLY A 390 31.91 26.12 2.56
C GLY A 390 30.84 26.16 1.47
N GLY A 391 31.11 26.75 0.32
CA GLY A 391 30.17 26.87 -0.79
C GLY A 391 29.85 25.57 -1.53
N TRP A 392 30.80 24.62 -1.70
CA TRP A 392 30.55 23.37 -2.40
C TRP A 392 29.61 22.44 -1.60
N LEU A 393 29.88 22.29 -0.32
CA LEU A 393 29.07 21.43 0.55
C LEU A 393 27.63 21.96 0.66
N ASN A 394 27.48 23.29 0.74
CA ASN A 394 26.15 23.91 0.76
C ASN A 394 25.39 23.67 -0.57
N THR A 395 26.09 23.83 -1.71
CA THR A 395 25.50 23.51 -3.01
C THR A 395 25.01 22.07 -3.09
N VAL A 396 25.79 21.10 -2.59
CA VAL A 396 25.40 19.69 -2.56
C VAL A 396 24.19 19.46 -1.64
N LYS A 397 24.12 20.08 -0.46
CA LYS A 397 22.95 20.01 0.42
C LYS A 397 21.68 20.52 -0.28
N VAL A 398 21.77 21.65 -0.97
CA VAL A 398 20.64 22.25 -1.68
C VAL A 398 20.17 21.36 -2.83
N ILE A 399 21.09 20.76 -3.60
CA ILE A 399 20.76 19.81 -4.67
C ILE A 399 20.00 18.62 -4.08
N PHE A 400 20.48 18.05 -2.98
CA PHE A 400 19.78 16.96 -2.29
C PHE A 400 18.42 17.40 -1.75
N GLY A 401 18.26 18.64 -1.29
CA GLY A 401 16.98 19.21 -0.90
C GLY A 401 15.96 19.20 -2.05
N PHE A 402 16.37 19.56 -3.27
CA PHE A 402 15.50 19.50 -4.45
C PHE A 402 15.14 18.06 -4.83
N ILE A 403 16.11 17.14 -4.78
CA ILE A 403 15.84 15.72 -5.06
C ILE A 403 14.88 15.14 -4.01
N GLU A 404 15.09 15.48 -2.73
CA GLU A 404 14.25 15.04 -1.62
C GLU A 404 12.83 15.59 -1.74
N LEU A 405 12.69 16.85 -2.15
CA LEU A 405 11.39 17.45 -2.44
C LEU A 405 10.66 16.71 -3.57
N ALA A 406 11.36 16.35 -4.65
CA ALA A 406 10.78 15.57 -5.74
C ALA A 406 10.33 14.17 -5.26
N LEU A 407 11.16 13.50 -4.44
CA LEU A 407 10.82 12.19 -3.85
C LEU A 407 9.67 12.28 -2.85
N ALA A 408 9.52 13.38 -2.10
CA ALA A 408 8.36 13.60 -1.23
C ALA A 408 7.05 13.48 -2.02
N PHE A 409 6.95 14.14 -3.16
CA PHE A 409 5.76 14.04 -4.03
C PHE A 409 5.54 12.63 -4.58
N LYS A 410 6.58 11.80 -4.71
CA LYS A 410 6.41 10.39 -5.07
C LYS A 410 5.67 9.60 -3.99
N PHE A 411 5.98 9.83 -2.70
CA PHE A 411 5.25 9.20 -1.59
C PHE A 411 3.79 9.66 -1.54
N LEU A 412 3.54 10.95 -1.76
CA LEU A 412 2.17 11.46 -1.84
C LEU A 412 1.42 10.83 -3.02
N SER A 413 2.06 10.71 -4.19
CA SER A 413 1.49 10.06 -5.36
C SER A 413 1.19 8.57 -5.11
N ASN A 414 2.02 7.85 -4.35
CA ASN A 414 1.74 6.46 -3.99
C ASN A 414 0.49 6.36 -3.11
N ALA A 415 0.33 7.27 -2.14
CA ALA A 415 -0.87 7.32 -1.29
C ALA A 415 -2.13 7.62 -2.12
N ASP A 416 -2.05 8.58 -3.05
CA ASP A 416 -3.13 8.96 -3.94
C ASP A 416 -3.53 7.82 -4.89
N LEU A 417 -2.55 7.12 -5.48
CA LEU A 417 -2.78 5.96 -6.35
C LEU A 417 -3.50 4.82 -5.63
N VAL A 418 -3.16 4.55 -4.38
CA VAL A 418 -3.77 3.48 -3.59
C VAL A 418 -5.19 3.86 -3.16
N LEU A 419 -5.44 5.13 -2.84
CA LEU A 419 -6.76 5.66 -2.49
C LEU A 419 -7.66 5.95 -3.69
N GLN A 420 -7.10 6.03 -4.90
CA GLN A 420 -7.81 6.42 -6.14
C GLN A 420 -8.55 7.76 -6.01
N THR A 421 -7.92 8.75 -5.32
CA THR A 421 -8.54 10.06 -5.08
C THR A 421 -8.37 11.05 -6.23
N HIS A 422 -7.53 10.73 -7.23
CA HIS A 422 -7.29 11.57 -8.42
C HIS A 422 -6.83 13.01 -8.13
N LEU A 423 -6.11 13.20 -7.01
CA LEU A 423 -5.55 14.50 -6.62
C LEU A 423 -4.20 14.78 -7.29
N LEU A 424 -3.39 13.74 -7.45
CA LEU A 424 -2.04 13.82 -7.99
C LEU A 424 -1.91 12.98 -9.27
N GLU A 425 -2.73 13.28 -10.24
CA GLU A 425 -2.69 12.62 -11.54
C GLU A 425 -1.35 12.85 -12.25
N ARG A 426 -1.11 12.09 -13.31
CA ARG A 426 0.18 12.06 -14.00
C ARG A 426 0.66 13.45 -14.43
N GLU A 427 -0.22 14.28 -14.97
CA GLU A 427 0.08 15.62 -15.43
C GLU A 427 0.48 16.54 -14.27
N VAL A 428 -0.28 16.52 -13.18
CA VAL A 428 -0.01 17.31 -11.97
C VAL A 428 1.33 16.90 -11.35
N PHE A 429 1.57 15.60 -11.23
CA PHE A 429 2.84 15.07 -10.73
C PHE A 429 4.02 15.53 -11.57
N LEU A 430 3.92 15.41 -12.90
CA LEU A 430 4.98 15.84 -13.82
C LEU A 430 5.18 17.36 -13.81
N ALA A 431 4.12 18.15 -13.74
CA ALA A 431 4.21 19.60 -13.62
C ALA A 431 5.01 20.03 -12.38
N ILE A 432 4.75 19.38 -11.22
CA ILE A 432 5.48 19.62 -9.98
C ILE A 432 6.97 19.24 -10.14
N TRP A 433 7.26 18.08 -10.72
CA TRP A 433 8.65 17.66 -10.97
C TRP A 433 9.37 18.59 -11.92
N ILE A 434 8.72 19.01 -13.02
CA ILE A 434 9.26 20.00 -13.97
C ILE A 434 9.60 21.29 -13.23
N ALA A 435 8.71 21.80 -12.39
CA ALA A 435 8.94 23.01 -11.59
C ALA A 435 10.14 22.87 -10.65
N ILE A 436 10.23 21.76 -9.91
CA ILE A 436 11.32 21.48 -8.96
C ILE A 436 12.66 21.42 -9.68
N PHE A 437 12.78 20.65 -10.77
CA PHE A 437 14.04 20.52 -11.51
C PHE A 437 14.39 21.76 -12.32
N ALA A 438 13.42 22.54 -12.80
CA ALA A 438 13.67 23.84 -13.41
C ALA A 438 14.27 24.83 -12.41
N VAL A 439 13.69 24.94 -11.20
CA VAL A 439 14.22 25.81 -10.13
C VAL A 439 15.62 25.33 -9.69
N MET A 440 15.84 24.02 -9.59
CA MET A 440 17.16 23.45 -9.30
C MET A 440 18.19 23.83 -10.38
N SER A 441 17.81 23.78 -11.66
CA SER A 441 18.68 24.21 -12.77
C SER A 441 19.03 25.71 -12.67
N LEU A 442 18.05 26.58 -12.39
CA LEU A 442 18.27 28.01 -12.18
C LEU A 442 19.19 28.29 -10.98
N TYR A 443 19.05 27.51 -9.90
CA TYR A 443 19.96 27.57 -8.76
C TYR A 443 21.40 27.21 -9.15
N LEU A 444 21.56 26.14 -9.92
CA LEU A 444 22.89 25.71 -10.40
C LEU A 444 23.55 26.73 -11.30
N PHE A 445 22.79 27.44 -12.15
CA PHE A 445 23.26 28.56 -12.96
C PHE A 445 23.45 29.86 -12.16
N GLY A 446 23.28 29.83 -10.82
CA GLY A 446 23.52 30.98 -9.95
C GLY A 446 22.52 32.13 -10.12
N LYS A 447 21.34 31.87 -10.72
CA LYS A 447 20.25 32.87 -10.87
C LYS A 447 19.41 32.98 -9.59
N ILE A 448 19.45 31.98 -8.76
CA ILE A 448 18.74 31.91 -7.45
C ILE A 448 19.81 31.70 -6.40
N GLY A 449 19.81 32.49 -5.32
CA GLY A 449 20.64 32.31 -4.13
C GLY A 449 19.76 31.95 -2.94
N LEU A 450 20.23 31.02 -2.09
CA LEU A 450 19.57 30.62 -0.85
C LEU A 450 20.34 31.14 0.37
N PRO A 451 19.70 31.18 1.56
CA PRO A 451 20.41 31.49 2.81
C PRO A 451 21.64 30.58 2.94
N HIS A 452 22.74 31.12 3.45
CA HIS A 452 24.04 30.42 3.59
C HIS A 452 24.83 30.13 2.29
N ASP A 453 24.37 30.58 1.11
CA ASP A 453 25.19 30.54 -0.11
C ASP A 453 26.32 31.57 -0.05
N SER A 454 27.50 31.15 -0.46
CA SER A 454 28.62 32.08 -0.66
C SER A 454 28.41 32.89 -1.95
N PRO A 455 28.77 34.20 -1.98
CA PRO A 455 28.70 34.98 -3.20
C PRO A 455 29.47 34.30 -4.34
N LEU A 456 28.82 34.10 -5.49
CA LEU A 456 29.41 33.48 -6.68
C LEU A 456 29.99 34.56 -7.59
N ALA A 457 31.30 34.72 -7.59
CA ALA A 457 31.97 35.58 -8.58
C ALA A 457 31.97 34.93 -9.97
N PHE A 458 32.04 33.62 -10.05
CA PHE A 458 31.96 32.82 -11.31
C PHE A 458 31.41 31.43 -11.02
N ILE A 459 30.83 30.80 -12.03
CA ILE A 459 30.29 29.45 -11.94
C ILE A 459 31.39 28.45 -12.27
N SER A 460 31.64 27.48 -11.43
CA SER A 460 32.57 26.38 -11.71
C SER A 460 32.05 25.50 -12.86
N VAL A 461 32.97 24.94 -13.66
CA VAL A 461 32.61 24.07 -14.82
C VAL A 461 31.72 22.88 -14.36
N GLY A 462 32.04 22.26 -13.22
CA GLY A 462 31.24 21.13 -12.70
C GLY A 462 29.82 21.56 -12.36
N ARG A 463 29.61 22.72 -11.73
CA ARG A 463 28.29 23.27 -11.40
C ARG A 463 27.49 23.60 -12.67
N MET A 464 28.17 24.18 -13.69
CA MET A 464 27.55 24.47 -14.98
C MET A 464 27.11 23.18 -15.69
N LEU A 465 27.98 22.17 -15.78
CA LEU A 465 27.64 20.89 -16.42
C LEU A 465 26.45 20.21 -15.69
N LEU A 466 26.44 20.21 -14.38
CA LEU A 466 25.32 19.66 -13.61
C LEU A 466 24.01 20.44 -13.87
N GLY A 467 24.09 21.76 -14.00
CA GLY A 467 22.96 22.62 -14.40
C GLY A 467 22.41 22.26 -15.77
N VAL A 468 23.31 22.01 -16.76
CA VAL A 468 22.91 21.58 -18.11
C VAL A 468 22.22 20.20 -18.05
N VAL A 469 22.78 19.24 -17.31
CA VAL A 469 22.16 17.90 -17.16
C VAL A 469 20.78 18.01 -16.53
N THR A 470 20.63 18.84 -15.50
CA THR A 470 19.34 19.04 -14.82
C THR A 470 18.32 19.70 -15.75
N LEU A 471 18.77 20.70 -16.54
CA LEU A 471 17.92 21.34 -17.53
C LEU A 471 17.49 20.37 -18.65
N ALA A 472 18.42 19.55 -19.14
CA ALA A 472 18.11 18.51 -20.13
C ALA A 472 17.09 17.51 -19.58
N PHE A 473 17.22 17.11 -18.30
CA PHE A 473 16.25 16.26 -17.61
C PHE A 473 14.88 16.95 -17.51
N THR A 474 14.85 18.24 -17.17
CA THR A 474 13.61 19.02 -17.11
C THR A 474 12.90 19.04 -18.47
N ILE A 475 13.65 19.29 -19.56
CA ILE A 475 13.10 19.28 -20.92
C ILE A 475 12.60 17.88 -21.31
N TYR A 476 13.29 16.81 -20.88
CA TYR A 476 12.86 15.43 -21.11
C TYR A 476 11.52 15.11 -20.43
N LEU A 477 11.18 15.75 -19.30
CA LEU A 477 9.89 15.55 -18.61
C LEU A 477 8.71 16.19 -19.35
N ILE A 478 8.93 17.29 -20.09
CA ILE A 478 7.87 18.10 -20.70
C ILE A 478 6.95 17.29 -21.63
N PRO A 479 7.44 16.46 -22.58
CA PRO A 479 6.57 15.63 -23.41
C PRO A 479 5.66 14.68 -22.65
N GLY A 480 6.03 14.32 -21.41
CA GLY A 480 5.24 13.48 -20.52
C GLY A 480 3.88 14.08 -20.13
N LEU A 481 3.75 15.43 -20.15
CA LEU A 481 2.49 16.15 -19.92
C LEU A 481 1.46 15.87 -21.03
N TRP A 482 1.90 15.47 -22.22
CA TRP A 482 1.04 15.11 -23.35
C TRP A 482 0.97 13.59 -23.57
N GLY A 483 1.23 12.80 -22.52
CA GLY A 483 1.09 11.33 -22.58
C GLY A 483 2.28 10.60 -23.22
N ALA A 484 3.43 11.26 -23.49
CA ALA A 484 4.60 10.56 -23.99
C ALA A 484 5.15 9.56 -22.95
N PRO A 485 5.59 8.35 -23.38
CA PRO A 485 6.18 7.37 -22.47
C PRO A 485 7.57 7.85 -22.03
N LEU A 486 7.71 8.18 -20.76
CA LEU A 486 8.98 8.59 -20.14
C LEU A 486 9.75 7.35 -19.67
N LYS A 487 10.33 6.59 -20.61
CA LYS A 487 10.99 5.29 -20.33
C LYS A 487 12.07 5.35 -19.25
N LEU A 488 12.84 6.45 -19.20
CA LEU A 488 13.93 6.62 -18.22
C LEU A 488 13.42 6.68 -16.78
N ILE A 489 12.21 7.22 -16.57
CA ILE A 489 11.63 7.43 -15.24
C ILE A 489 10.26 6.74 -15.07
N SER A 490 9.97 5.75 -15.89
CA SER A 490 8.64 5.11 -15.95
C SER A 490 8.12 4.56 -14.62
N ALA A 491 9.03 4.30 -13.66
CA ALA A 491 8.68 3.82 -12.31
C ALA A 491 8.22 4.94 -11.35
N PHE A 492 8.44 6.21 -11.69
CA PHE A 492 8.18 7.33 -10.77
C PHE A 492 6.81 7.99 -10.98
N PRO A 493 6.44 8.46 -12.19
CA PRO A 493 5.15 9.09 -12.38
C PRO A 493 4.01 8.07 -12.29
N PRO A 494 2.78 8.52 -11.96
CA PRO A 494 1.60 7.69 -12.08
C PRO A 494 1.47 7.03 -13.46
N PRO A 495 0.77 5.88 -13.55
CA PRO A 495 0.57 5.20 -14.83
C PRO A 495 -0.28 6.04 -15.78
N GLN A 496 -0.23 5.72 -17.08
CA GLN A 496 -0.85 6.52 -18.12
C GLN A 496 -2.39 6.53 -18.08
N ASN A 497 -2.99 5.50 -17.50
CA ASN A 497 -4.42 5.43 -17.24
C ASN A 497 -4.87 6.24 -16.01
N TYR A 498 -3.94 6.69 -15.16
CA TYR A 498 -4.18 7.60 -14.03
C TYR A 498 -3.78 9.03 -14.43
N SER A 499 -4.58 9.64 -15.28
CA SER A 499 -4.27 10.87 -16.01
C SER A 499 -5.56 11.57 -16.40
N GLU A 500 -5.59 12.91 -16.36
CA GLU A 500 -6.71 13.71 -16.87
C GLU A 500 -6.96 13.45 -18.36
N SER A 501 -5.90 13.10 -19.10
CA SER A 501 -5.96 12.81 -20.53
C SER A 501 -5.30 11.47 -20.85
N PRO A 502 -5.92 10.30 -20.55
CA PRO A 502 -5.32 8.98 -20.72
C PRO A 502 -4.89 8.67 -22.17
N GLN A 503 -5.48 9.34 -23.15
CA GLN A 503 -5.20 9.18 -24.58
C GLN A 503 -4.22 10.23 -25.14
N GLY A 504 -3.70 11.13 -24.30
CA GLY A 504 -2.85 12.25 -24.68
C GLY A 504 -3.61 13.41 -25.34
N PHE A 505 -3.00 14.59 -25.35
CA PHE A 505 -3.57 15.80 -25.97
C PHE A 505 -3.58 15.63 -27.51
N GLY A 506 -4.76 15.58 -28.12
CA GLY A 506 -4.89 15.46 -29.58
C GLY A 506 -4.92 14.02 -30.11
N GLY A 507 -4.96 13.02 -29.25
CA GLY A 507 -5.26 11.64 -29.64
C GLY A 507 -6.67 11.60 -30.22
N ASN A 508 -6.80 11.14 -31.46
CA ASN A 508 -8.08 11.06 -32.19
C ASN A 508 -9.11 10.29 -31.35
N SER A 509 -10.06 10.99 -30.77
CA SER A 509 -11.21 10.44 -30.03
C SER A 509 -12.09 9.48 -30.88
N THR A 510 -11.78 9.36 -32.16
CA THR A 510 -12.53 8.55 -33.12
C THR A 510 -12.30 7.03 -32.96
N VAL A 511 -11.22 6.58 -32.33
CA VAL A 511 -10.98 5.13 -32.14
C VAL A 511 -11.65 4.61 -30.86
N ALA A 512 -11.78 5.45 -29.83
CA ALA A 512 -12.46 5.05 -28.57
C ALA A 512 -13.99 5.08 -28.68
N ALA A 513 -14.55 5.82 -29.62
CA ALA A 513 -16.01 5.98 -29.77
C ALA A 513 -16.71 4.81 -30.48
N THR A 514 -15.96 3.85 -31.07
CA THR A 514 -16.54 2.74 -31.85
C THR A 514 -16.29 1.35 -31.27
N THR A 515 -15.45 1.21 -30.22
CA THR A 515 -15.24 -0.10 -29.60
C THR A 515 -16.07 -0.20 -28.34
N THR A 516 -17.23 -0.86 -28.42
CA THR A 516 -17.98 -1.26 -27.22
C THR A 516 -17.11 -2.25 -26.45
N LEU A 517 -16.67 -1.83 -25.23
CA LEU A 517 -15.98 -2.74 -24.32
C LEU A 517 -16.91 -3.90 -23.93
N PRO A 518 -16.38 -5.13 -23.79
CA PRO A 518 -17.12 -6.20 -23.14
C PRO A 518 -17.60 -5.79 -21.74
N ALA A 519 -18.71 -6.35 -21.28
CA ALA A 519 -19.21 -6.07 -19.93
C ALA A 519 -18.13 -6.42 -18.88
N GLY A 520 -17.90 -5.52 -17.92
CA GLY A 520 -16.87 -5.66 -16.88
C GLY A 520 -15.42 -5.38 -17.33
N ALA A 521 -15.20 -5.10 -18.62
CA ALA A 521 -13.85 -4.76 -19.10
C ALA A 521 -13.55 -3.26 -18.98
N VAL A 522 -12.28 -2.96 -18.74
CA VAL A 522 -11.74 -1.60 -18.67
C VAL A 522 -10.54 -1.45 -19.62
N PHE A 523 -10.18 -0.21 -19.94
CA PHE A 523 -8.91 0.05 -20.63
C PHE A 523 -7.77 0.06 -19.61
N GLY A 524 -6.91 -0.95 -19.67
CA GLY A 524 -5.68 -1.04 -18.91
C GLY A 524 -4.51 -0.28 -19.59
N PRO A 525 -3.27 -0.56 -19.15
CA PRO A 525 -2.06 0.03 -19.72
C PRO A 525 -2.00 -0.14 -21.24
N LEU A 526 -1.50 0.87 -21.96
CA LEU A 526 -1.34 0.88 -23.42
C LEU A 526 -2.67 0.63 -24.20
N ASN A 527 -3.80 0.98 -23.62
CA ASN A 527 -5.13 0.73 -24.16
C ASN A 527 -5.37 -0.76 -24.48
N ILE A 528 -4.86 -1.66 -23.61
CA ILE A 528 -5.17 -3.08 -23.64
C ILE A 528 -6.48 -3.28 -22.90
N VAL A 529 -7.43 -4.00 -23.51
CA VAL A 529 -8.68 -4.37 -22.83
C VAL A 529 -8.35 -5.39 -21.73
N SER A 530 -8.68 -5.07 -20.47
CA SER A 530 -8.42 -5.91 -19.32
C SER A 530 -9.64 -6.01 -18.41
N PHE A 531 -9.69 -7.08 -17.62
CA PHE A 531 -10.68 -7.29 -16.57
C PHE A 531 -9.99 -7.12 -15.20
N GLU A 532 -10.66 -6.47 -14.26
CA GLU A 532 -10.18 -6.33 -12.89
C GLU A 532 -10.80 -7.36 -11.92
N ASP A 533 -11.79 -8.12 -12.39
CA ASP A 533 -12.30 -9.30 -11.69
C ASP A 533 -11.92 -10.59 -12.40
N TYR A 534 -11.47 -11.57 -11.61
CA TYR A 534 -11.00 -12.86 -12.12
C TYR A 534 -12.11 -13.65 -12.81
N ASN A 535 -13.30 -13.69 -12.20
CA ASN A 535 -14.40 -14.52 -12.71
C ASN A 535 -14.99 -13.95 -14.01
N GLU A 536 -15.12 -12.62 -14.10
CA GLU A 536 -15.58 -11.93 -15.31
C GLU A 536 -14.61 -12.16 -16.47
N GLY A 537 -13.31 -12.02 -16.22
CA GLY A 537 -12.29 -12.26 -17.24
C GLY A 537 -12.25 -13.72 -17.72
N ILE A 538 -12.37 -14.69 -16.82
CA ILE A 538 -12.46 -16.12 -17.18
C ILE A 538 -13.73 -16.43 -17.98
N ALA A 539 -14.87 -15.84 -17.61
CA ALA A 539 -16.14 -16.01 -18.33
C ALA A 539 -16.01 -15.50 -19.78
N TYR A 540 -15.47 -14.29 -19.94
CA TYR A 540 -15.23 -13.72 -21.27
C TYR A 540 -14.20 -14.53 -22.08
N ALA A 541 -13.15 -15.05 -21.46
CA ALA A 541 -12.16 -15.88 -22.13
C ALA A 541 -12.77 -17.19 -22.68
N LYS A 542 -13.75 -17.77 -21.96
CA LYS A 542 -14.53 -18.92 -22.44
C LYS A 542 -15.38 -18.56 -23.67
N GLU A 543 -16.02 -17.40 -23.65
CA GLU A 543 -16.85 -16.91 -24.75
C GLU A 543 -16.04 -16.69 -26.04
N VAL A 544 -14.91 -15.96 -25.91
CA VAL A 544 -14.04 -15.64 -27.07
C VAL A 544 -13.02 -16.74 -27.39
N ASN A 545 -12.99 -17.82 -26.58
CA ASN A 545 -12.14 -18.99 -26.78
C ASN A 545 -10.63 -18.64 -26.92
N LYS A 546 -10.13 -17.77 -26.03
CA LYS A 546 -8.74 -17.32 -25.95
C LYS A 546 -8.08 -17.75 -24.65
N PRO A 547 -6.73 -17.90 -24.62
CA PRO A 547 -6.00 -18.08 -23.38
C PRO A 547 -6.05 -16.80 -22.53
N VAL A 548 -5.84 -16.97 -21.23
CA VAL A 548 -5.89 -15.91 -20.23
C VAL A 548 -4.50 -15.62 -19.70
N LEU A 549 -4.13 -14.34 -19.67
CA LEU A 549 -3.00 -13.86 -18.91
C LEU A 549 -3.51 -13.22 -17.62
N VAL A 550 -3.26 -13.86 -16.49
CA VAL A 550 -3.50 -13.25 -15.18
C VAL A 550 -2.25 -12.49 -14.77
N ASP A 551 -2.41 -11.20 -14.54
CA ASP A 551 -1.40 -10.26 -14.06
C ASP A 551 -1.72 -9.89 -12.62
N PHE A 552 -0.97 -10.44 -11.66
CA PHE A 552 -0.99 -9.97 -10.29
C PHE A 552 -0.14 -8.72 -10.17
N THR A 553 -0.80 -7.59 -10.07
CA THR A 553 -0.22 -6.25 -10.15
C THR A 553 -0.55 -5.41 -8.91
N GLY A 554 -0.20 -4.13 -8.94
CA GLY A 554 -0.57 -3.16 -7.91
C GLY A 554 -0.63 -1.75 -8.48
N ARG A 555 -1.50 -0.89 -7.93
CA ARG A 555 -1.63 0.53 -8.31
C ARG A 555 -0.31 1.28 -8.08
N ALA A 556 0.36 1.04 -6.95
CA ALA A 556 1.65 1.63 -6.61
C ALA A 556 2.87 0.75 -6.96
N CYS A 557 2.70 -0.35 -7.69
CA CYS A 557 3.73 -1.31 -8.02
C CYS A 557 4.72 -0.77 -9.07
N GLN A 558 5.93 -0.40 -8.66
CA GLN A 558 6.95 0.17 -9.56
C GLN A 558 7.42 -0.81 -10.63
N ASN A 559 7.65 -2.08 -10.27
CA ASN A 559 8.09 -3.11 -11.22
C ASN A 559 7.03 -3.43 -12.27
N CYS A 560 5.75 -3.35 -11.89
CA CYS A 560 4.64 -3.51 -12.81
C CYS A 560 4.66 -2.38 -13.85
N ARG A 561 4.87 -1.12 -13.41
CA ARG A 561 5.04 0.04 -14.32
C ARG A 561 6.23 -0.10 -15.25
N LEU A 562 7.35 -0.65 -14.77
CA LEU A 562 8.52 -0.93 -15.60
C LEU A 562 8.24 -1.98 -16.68
N MET A 563 7.52 -3.05 -16.34
CA MET A 563 7.11 -4.07 -17.33
C MET A 563 6.18 -3.48 -18.39
N GLU A 564 5.17 -2.72 -17.98
CA GLU A 564 4.23 -2.06 -18.89
C GLU A 564 4.91 -1.08 -19.84
N SER A 565 5.83 -0.25 -19.31
CA SER A 565 6.49 0.81 -20.09
C SER A 565 7.59 0.30 -21.00
N ASN A 566 8.32 -0.75 -20.59
CA ASN A 566 9.53 -1.19 -21.28
C ASN A 566 9.37 -2.52 -22.03
N VAL A 567 8.49 -3.41 -21.56
CA VAL A 567 8.31 -4.74 -22.14
C VAL A 567 7.00 -4.84 -22.90
N TRP A 568 5.86 -4.43 -22.29
CA TRP A 568 4.56 -4.51 -22.96
C TRP A 568 4.42 -3.50 -24.10
N SER A 569 5.20 -2.39 -24.04
CA SER A 569 5.26 -1.38 -25.12
C SER A 569 5.98 -1.86 -26.39
N ASP A 570 6.66 -3.01 -26.36
CA ASP A 570 7.23 -3.63 -27.55
C ASP A 570 6.13 -4.03 -28.52
N GLU A 571 6.29 -3.77 -29.81
CA GLU A 571 5.27 -3.98 -30.85
C GLU A 571 4.78 -5.44 -30.91
N GLN A 572 5.69 -6.41 -30.81
CA GLN A 572 5.33 -7.83 -30.88
C GLN A 572 4.60 -8.29 -29.60
N VAL A 573 5.07 -7.85 -28.43
CA VAL A 573 4.42 -8.15 -27.15
C VAL A 573 3.02 -7.52 -27.12
N LEU A 574 2.92 -6.24 -27.44
CA LEU A 574 1.66 -5.49 -27.44
C LEU A 574 0.62 -6.11 -28.39
N LYS A 575 1.04 -6.54 -29.58
CA LYS A 575 0.18 -7.23 -30.53
C LYS A 575 -0.43 -8.51 -29.95
N ILE A 576 0.38 -9.31 -29.25
CA ILE A 576 -0.08 -10.53 -28.58
C ILE A 576 -1.06 -10.18 -27.46
N LEU A 577 -0.70 -9.21 -26.60
CA LEU A 577 -1.53 -8.81 -25.47
C LEU A 577 -2.90 -8.26 -25.91
N LYS A 578 -2.98 -7.55 -27.05
CA LYS A 578 -4.23 -7.00 -27.57
C LYS A 578 -5.10 -8.02 -28.32
N ASN A 579 -4.48 -8.96 -29.03
CA ASN A 579 -5.22 -9.76 -30.02
C ASN A 579 -5.35 -11.24 -29.64
N ASP A 580 -4.35 -11.83 -28.96
CA ASP A 580 -4.25 -13.29 -28.84
C ASP A 580 -4.63 -13.82 -27.46
N ILE A 581 -4.76 -12.95 -26.45
CA ILE A 581 -5.05 -13.31 -25.06
C ILE A 581 -6.15 -12.43 -24.47
N VAL A 582 -6.75 -12.87 -23.36
CA VAL A 582 -7.58 -12.07 -22.47
C VAL A 582 -6.73 -11.69 -21.26
N LEU A 583 -6.59 -10.39 -21.00
CA LEU A 583 -5.85 -9.89 -19.86
C LEU A 583 -6.75 -9.75 -18.64
N ILE A 584 -6.33 -10.29 -17.50
CA ILE A 584 -6.96 -10.09 -16.20
C ILE A 584 -5.91 -9.46 -15.27
N SER A 585 -6.11 -8.20 -14.90
CA SER A 585 -5.20 -7.44 -14.02
C SER A 585 -5.78 -7.37 -12.61
N LEU A 586 -5.19 -8.09 -11.67
CA LEU A 586 -5.64 -8.17 -10.28
C LEU A 586 -4.78 -7.26 -9.40
N PHE A 587 -5.37 -6.16 -8.95
CA PHE A 587 -4.67 -5.16 -8.13
C PHE A 587 -4.63 -5.58 -6.67
N CYS A 588 -3.50 -6.14 -6.25
CA CYS A 588 -3.33 -6.70 -4.91
C CYS A 588 -3.09 -5.65 -3.80
N ASP A 589 -2.94 -4.39 -4.13
CA ASP A 589 -2.81 -3.26 -3.19
C ASP A 589 -4.04 -2.33 -3.16
N GLU A 590 -5.11 -2.72 -3.85
CA GLU A 590 -6.36 -1.97 -3.91
C GLU A 590 -7.00 -1.83 -2.52
N GLN A 591 -7.33 -0.59 -2.11
CA GLN A 591 -7.95 -0.31 -0.82
C GLN A 591 -9.48 -0.15 -0.88
N ILE A 592 -10.07 -0.37 -2.05
CA ILE A 592 -11.54 -0.41 -2.19
C ILE A 592 -12.07 -1.52 -1.29
N LYS A 593 -13.02 -1.17 -0.42
CA LYS A 593 -13.62 -2.13 0.51
C LYS A 593 -14.51 -3.11 -0.24
N LEU A 594 -14.37 -4.37 0.11
CA LEU A 594 -15.32 -5.38 -0.33
C LEU A 594 -16.70 -5.09 0.28
N PRO A 595 -17.79 -5.39 -0.44
CA PRO A 595 -19.11 -5.44 0.16
C PRO A 595 -19.10 -6.30 1.43
N ILE A 596 -19.87 -5.92 2.43
CA ILE A 596 -19.81 -6.52 3.77
C ILE A 596 -20.08 -8.04 3.73
N ASP A 597 -20.95 -8.48 2.85
CA ASP A 597 -21.29 -9.86 2.58
C ASP A 597 -20.16 -10.68 1.92
N HIS A 598 -19.21 -9.97 1.28
CA HIS A 598 -18.03 -10.57 0.67
C HIS A 598 -16.77 -10.47 1.54
N GLN A 599 -16.87 -9.86 2.73
CA GLN A 599 -15.77 -9.82 3.69
C GLN A 599 -15.71 -11.14 4.47
N TYR A 600 -14.51 -11.65 4.69
CA TYR A 600 -14.30 -12.92 5.39
C TYR A 600 -12.97 -12.92 6.16
N THR A 601 -12.84 -13.85 7.10
CA THR A 601 -11.54 -14.06 7.78
C THR A 601 -10.77 -15.15 7.04
N SER A 602 -9.53 -14.85 6.68
CA SER A 602 -8.62 -15.80 6.03
C SER A 602 -8.39 -17.03 6.90
N THR A 603 -8.52 -18.21 6.31
CA THR A 603 -8.22 -19.48 6.98
C THR A 603 -6.72 -19.75 7.08
N GLU A 604 -5.90 -19.05 6.30
CA GLU A 604 -4.45 -19.21 6.24
C GLU A 604 -3.74 -18.29 7.24
N THR A 605 -4.13 -17.01 7.25
CA THR A 605 -3.46 -15.97 8.06
C THR A 605 -4.26 -15.55 9.29
N ASN A 606 -5.50 -16.02 9.43
CA ASN A 606 -6.45 -15.65 10.49
C ASN A 606 -6.69 -14.13 10.60
N SER A 607 -6.49 -13.41 9.48
CA SER A 607 -6.72 -11.98 9.34
C SER A 607 -8.00 -11.69 8.56
N ASP A 608 -8.65 -10.56 8.84
CA ASP A 608 -9.87 -10.16 8.13
C ASP A 608 -9.54 -9.61 6.75
N ILE A 609 -10.16 -10.20 5.73
CA ILE A 609 -10.10 -9.75 4.33
C ILE A 609 -11.25 -8.79 4.10
N THR A 610 -10.94 -7.51 4.04
CA THR A 610 -11.92 -6.41 3.97
C THR A 610 -11.81 -5.58 2.69
N THR A 611 -10.70 -5.73 1.94
CA THR A 611 -10.46 -4.98 0.71
C THR A 611 -10.27 -5.89 -0.49
N VAL A 612 -10.50 -5.34 -1.69
CA VAL A 612 -10.30 -6.03 -2.96
C VAL A 612 -8.84 -6.50 -3.11
N GLY A 613 -7.89 -5.66 -2.73
CA GLY A 613 -6.47 -6.01 -2.80
C GLY A 613 -6.09 -7.17 -1.89
N GLN A 614 -6.63 -7.21 -0.66
CA GLN A 614 -6.43 -8.35 0.25
C GLN A 614 -7.02 -9.64 -0.33
N LYS A 615 -8.21 -9.59 -0.95
CA LYS A 615 -8.84 -10.72 -1.64
C LYS A 615 -7.92 -11.29 -2.73
N TRP A 616 -7.36 -10.43 -3.59
CA TRP A 616 -6.50 -10.87 -4.68
C TRP A 616 -5.12 -11.32 -4.19
N SER A 617 -4.58 -10.71 -3.14
CA SER A 617 -3.34 -11.17 -2.49
C SER A 617 -3.50 -12.56 -1.88
N GLU A 618 -4.61 -12.83 -1.19
CA GLU A 618 -4.91 -14.15 -0.65
C GLU A 618 -5.12 -15.18 -1.75
N PHE A 619 -5.89 -14.84 -2.80
CA PHE A 619 -6.08 -15.69 -3.96
C PHE A 619 -4.75 -16.08 -4.62
N GLN A 620 -3.83 -15.13 -4.78
CA GLN A 620 -2.50 -15.37 -5.32
C GLN A 620 -1.71 -16.37 -4.44
N ARG A 621 -1.71 -16.16 -3.12
CA ARG A 621 -1.02 -17.06 -2.18
C ARG A 621 -1.61 -18.46 -2.20
N GLN A 622 -2.92 -18.58 -2.10
CA GLN A 622 -3.60 -19.88 -2.04
C GLN A 622 -3.41 -20.69 -3.32
N LYS A 623 -3.50 -20.03 -4.49
CA LYS A 623 -3.46 -20.72 -5.78
C LYS A 623 -2.05 -20.94 -6.31
N PHE A 624 -1.14 -19.97 -6.11
CA PHE A 624 0.20 -19.97 -6.70
C PHE A 624 1.33 -19.97 -5.66
N GLN A 625 1.02 -19.95 -4.37
CA GLN A 625 1.96 -19.99 -3.24
C GLN A 625 3.05 -18.90 -3.32
N THR A 626 2.71 -17.74 -3.85
CA THR A 626 3.56 -16.58 -3.98
C THR A 626 2.76 -15.30 -3.80
N ASN A 627 3.45 -14.22 -3.43
CA ASN A 627 2.91 -12.86 -3.38
C ASN A 627 3.74 -11.88 -4.21
N ALA A 628 4.65 -12.38 -5.05
CA ALA A 628 5.50 -11.56 -5.89
C ALA A 628 4.68 -10.70 -6.87
N ARG A 629 5.11 -9.45 -7.08
CA ARG A 629 4.48 -8.50 -8.01
C ARG A 629 5.55 -7.78 -8.83
N PRO A 630 5.40 -7.72 -10.15
CA PRO A 630 4.39 -8.38 -10.98
C PRO A 630 4.56 -9.90 -10.98
N TYR A 631 3.45 -10.62 -11.19
CA TYR A 631 3.47 -12.06 -11.37
C TYR A 631 2.48 -12.46 -12.45
N TYR A 632 2.97 -13.11 -13.51
CA TYR A 632 2.23 -13.41 -14.72
C TYR A 632 1.96 -14.90 -14.83
N VAL A 633 0.70 -15.25 -14.99
CA VAL A 633 0.26 -16.63 -15.16
C VAL A 633 -0.52 -16.77 -16.46
N LEU A 634 -0.01 -17.55 -17.39
CA LEU A 634 -0.71 -17.86 -18.63
C LEU A 634 -1.46 -19.19 -18.49
N MET A 635 -2.78 -19.18 -18.67
CA MET A 635 -3.63 -20.35 -18.48
C MET A 635 -4.73 -20.43 -19.57
N ASP A 636 -5.35 -21.59 -19.67
CA ASP A 636 -6.57 -21.74 -20.48
C ASP A 636 -7.81 -21.25 -19.70
N ALA A 637 -8.95 -21.17 -20.39
CA ALA A 637 -10.21 -20.77 -19.76
C ALA A 637 -10.77 -21.80 -18.75
N ASN A 638 -10.18 -23.01 -18.66
CA ASN A 638 -10.48 -24.02 -17.66
C ASN A 638 -9.48 -23.97 -16.48
N GLU A 639 -8.74 -22.88 -16.36
CA GLU A 639 -7.77 -22.61 -15.29
C GLU A 639 -6.54 -23.53 -15.28
N LYS A 640 -6.25 -24.24 -16.37
CA LYS A 640 -5.05 -25.04 -16.53
C LYS A 640 -3.88 -24.14 -16.93
N VAL A 641 -2.84 -24.11 -16.13
CA VAL A 641 -1.61 -23.34 -16.40
C VAL A 641 -0.88 -23.93 -17.62
N LEU A 642 -0.55 -23.08 -18.59
CA LEU A 642 0.05 -23.49 -19.87
C LEU A 642 1.57 -23.59 -19.80
N ASN A 643 2.21 -22.69 -19.06
CA ASN A 643 3.67 -22.70 -18.84
C ASN A 643 4.00 -22.21 -17.42
N ALA A 644 5.25 -22.37 -17.00
CA ALA A 644 5.67 -21.87 -15.69
C ALA A 644 5.42 -20.36 -15.57
N PRO A 645 4.76 -19.89 -14.51
CA PRO A 645 4.55 -18.47 -14.28
C PRO A 645 5.88 -17.70 -14.19
N VAL A 646 5.86 -16.42 -14.54
CA VAL A 646 7.04 -15.56 -14.48
C VAL A 646 6.74 -14.28 -13.69
N GLY A 647 7.77 -13.75 -13.02
CA GLY A 647 7.70 -12.46 -12.33
C GLY A 647 8.25 -11.32 -13.17
N TYR A 648 8.99 -10.39 -12.51
CA TYR A 648 9.64 -9.29 -13.19
C TYR A 648 10.68 -9.79 -14.20
N THR A 649 10.37 -9.64 -15.49
CA THR A 649 11.18 -10.13 -16.64
C THR A 649 11.44 -8.96 -17.58
N PRO A 650 12.47 -8.13 -17.32
CA PRO A 650 12.72 -6.91 -18.09
C PRO A 650 13.27 -7.19 -19.50
N ASN A 651 13.71 -8.42 -19.79
CA ASN A 651 14.18 -8.80 -21.12
C ASN A 651 12.99 -9.10 -22.05
N ILE A 652 12.79 -8.24 -23.04
CA ILE A 652 11.70 -8.35 -24.01
C ILE A 652 11.72 -9.72 -24.72
N GLY A 653 12.90 -10.19 -25.13
CA GLY A 653 13.03 -11.45 -25.87
C GLY A 653 12.62 -12.67 -25.03
N GLU A 654 12.98 -12.70 -23.75
CA GLU A 654 12.58 -13.76 -22.81
C GLU A 654 11.08 -13.75 -22.55
N TYR A 655 10.50 -12.58 -22.30
CA TYR A 655 9.07 -12.44 -22.06
C TYR A 655 8.24 -12.80 -23.30
N LEU A 656 8.67 -12.35 -24.48
CA LEU A 656 8.02 -12.68 -25.75
C LEU A 656 8.07 -14.18 -26.05
N LYS A 657 9.22 -14.82 -25.79
CA LYS A 657 9.40 -16.27 -25.93
C LYS A 657 8.45 -17.02 -25.01
N TRP A 658 8.38 -16.60 -23.75
CA TRP A 658 7.47 -17.17 -22.75
C TRP A 658 5.99 -17.08 -23.19
N LEU A 659 5.53 -15.92 -23.68
CA LEU A 659 4.17 -15.73 -24.19
C LEU A 659 3.91 -16.66 -25.40
N LYS A 660 4.81 -16.69 -26.38
CA LYS A 660 4.66 -17.52 -27.58
C LYS A 660 4.61 -19.01 -27.25
N GLU A 661 5.43 -19.51 -26.34
CA GLU A 661 5.43 -20.90 -25.88
C GLU A 661 4.10 -21.29 -25.22
N GLY A 662 3.56 -20.45 -24.36
CA GLY A 662 2.28 -20.71 -23.71
C GLY A 662 1.10 -20.71 -24.70
N ILE A 663 1.06 -19.75 -25.63
CA ILE A 663 0.03 -19.70 -26.68
C ILE A 663 0.14 -20.91 -27.61
N ALA A 664 1.36 -21.36 -27.94
CA ALA A 664 1.55 -22.58 -28.75
C ALA A 664 0.97 -23.81 -28.03
N LYS A 665 1.22 -23.97 -26.73
CA LYS A 665 0.64 -25.06 -25.93
C LYS A 665 -0.88 -24.99 -25.86
N TYR A 666 -1.46 -23.79 -25.76
CA TYR A 666 -2.90 -23.61 -25.81
C TYR A 666 -3.49 -24.10 -27.15
N LYS A 667 -2.84 -23.76 -28.27
CA LYS A 667 -3.26 -24.22 -29.60
C LYS A 667 -3.14 -25.72 -29.78
N LEU A 668 -2.17 -26.37 -29.12
CA LEU A 668 -2.00 -27.83 -29.16
C LEU A 668 -2.97 -28.58 -28.23
N SER A 669 -3.53 -27.90 -27.22
CA SER A 669 -4.49 -28.52 -26.29
C SER A 669 -5.94 -28.45 -26.77
N LYS A 670 -6.19 -27.80 -27.89
CA LYS A 670 -7.46 -27.79 -28.64
C LYS A 670 -7.47 -28.89 -29.70
#